data_918a57112c518f242844dd559aeec8ff
#
_entry.id   918a57112c518f242844dd559aeec8ff
#
_cell.length_a   1.000
_cell.length_b   1.000
_cell.length_c   1.000
_cell.angle_alpha   90.00
_cell.angle_beta   90.00
_cell.angle_gamma   90.00
#
_symmetry.space_group_name_H-M   'P 1'
#
loop_
_entity.id
_entity.type
_entity.pdbx_description
1 polymer ?
#
loop_
_entity_poly.entity_id
_entity_poly.type
_entity_poly.pdbx_seq_one_letter_code
_entity_poly.pdbx_strand_id
1 'polypeptide(L)'
;ERIIPVNIEEQMKSSYIDYSMSVIVSRALPDVRDGLKPVHRRVLYGMHDMGVTSSKSYKKSARIVGDVLGKYHPHGDSSVYDTMVRMAQDWSLRYTLVDGQGNFGSVDGDSPAAMRYTEVRMRKIAEEMLSDIDKDTVDWQLNFDDSLKEPTVLPTRIPGLLVNGASGIAVGMATNMPPHNLTESINAINAYIDNDAIEIDELMKHISAPDFPTGGTIYGYEGVKDAFHTGRGRIVLRGKATIEEVRGRECIIVTEIPYQVNKAEMIKKTAELVNDKKIEGISDIRDESDRKGMRVVYVLKRDAVPNVVLNKLYKFTQLQSSFSVNNIALVNGRPEMLNLRDMVKHFVAHRHEVVVRRTEYELRQAEKRAHVLEGLLIAIDNLDAVIKLIRASATVDEAKSGLMTEFKLSDVQAKAILEMRLQKLTGLERDKIKAEYEDLMKTIEYLKSILGDRVLRMEIIKDELLEIKEKYGDERRTAIEFAGGDVSIEDMIPDSEVVITISHAGYIKRTPLTEYKKQNRGGVGTKAASTRDKDFIEHVYVATNHQYMLFFTEQGRCFWMRVYEIPEGSRQSKGRAIQNLINLPQDDKVLAFINVLNLKDEDYINNHHIVMCTKKGVIKKTSLEAYSRPRVNGINAITIREGDTLLEAKLTNGEQDIMLAVRSGKAIRFPETKVRSMGRSASGVRAITVDHENDEVVGMIVVKEGDGFDVMVVSEAGYGKRSSLEDYRITNRGGKGVKTITVTEKTGELVSLKAVTDEDDLMIITKKGTMIRMGVNTLRVMGRATQGVRLINLRKGDEIASIAKVPASEEEEELLDAEGNVIVATEGEEGATAPEAPTESED
;
A
#
# COMPACT_ATOMS: atom_id res chain seq x y z
N GLU A 1 -70.35 -22.91 5.77
CA GLU A 1 -68.91 -22.63 5.72
C GLU A 1 -68.22 -23.70 4.88
N ARG A 2 -67.52 -23.29 3.82
CA ARG A 2 -66.81 -24.18 2.95
C ARG A 2 -65.42 -24.41 3.56
N ILE A 3 -65.19 -25.55 4.20
CA ILE A 3 -63.87 -25.94 4.74
C ILE A 3 -62.98 -26.39 3.58
N ILE A 4 -61.92 -25.63 3.34
CA ILE A 4 -60.87 -25.96 2.34
C ILE A 4 -59.71 -26.64 3.10
N PRO A 5 -59.41 -27.91 2.84
CA PRO A 5 -58.25 -28.57 3.46
C PRO A 5 -56.95 -27.97 2.90
N VAL A 6 -56.10 -27.53 3.77
CA VAL A 6 -54.79 -26.99 3.43
C VAL A 6 -53.74 -27.93 3.98
N ASN A 7 -52.87 -28.40 3.11
CA ASN A 7 -51.69 -29.18 3.53
C ASN A 7 -50.68 -28.25 4.21
N ILE A 8 -50.44 -28.45 5.50
CA ILE A 8 -49.58 -27.60 6.30
C ILE A 8 -48.11 -27.64 5.80
N GLU A 9 -47.65 -28.79 5.28
CA GLU A 9 -46.29 -28.90 4.75
C GLU A 9 -46.09 -28.09 3.47
N GLU A 10 -47.06 -28.10 2.56
CA GLU A 10 -47.02 -27.32 1.32
C GLU A 10 -47.11 -25.82 1.62
N GLN A 11 -48.02 -25.45 2.54
CA GLN A 11 -48.16 -24.06 2.96
C GLN A 11 -46.90 -23.53 3.63
N MET A 12 -46.27 -24.31 4.52
CA MET A 12 -45.01 -23.95 5.16
C MET A 12 -43.85 -23.83 4.16
N LYS A 13 -43.74 -24.79 3.22
CA LYS A 13 -42.72 -24.73 2.18
C LYS A 13 -42.87 -23.48 1.32
N SER A 14 -44.06 -23.22 0.81
CA SER A 14 -44.33 -22.02 0.00
C SER A 14 -44.03 -20.74 0.79
N SER A 15 -44.56 -20.58 1.98
CA SER A 15 -44.38 -19.40 2.83
C SER A 15 -42.90 -19.19 3.23
N TYR A 16 -42.16 -20.29 3.48
CA TYR A 16 -40.73 -20.21 3.79
C TYR A 16 -39.90 -19.81 2.59
N ILE A 17 -40.23 -20.31 1.40
CA ILE A 17 -39.58 -19.93 0.15
C ILE A 17 -39.82 -18.45 -0.12
N ASP A 18 -41.08 -17.98 -0.03
CA ASP A 18 -41.45 -16.57 -0.26
C ASP A 18 -40.75 -15.65 0.73
N TYR A 19 -40.71 -16.04 2.03
CA TYR A 19 -39.97 -15.31 3.05
C TYR A 19 -38.47 -15.26 2.74
N SER A 20 -37.89 -16.42 2.40
CA SER A 20 -36.46 -16.52 2.08
C SER A 20 -36.09 -15.65 0.86
N MET A 21 -36.89 -15.69 -0.18
CA MET A 21 -36.70 -14.84 -1.38
C MET A 21 -36.81 -13.35 -1.03
N SER A 22 -37.79 -12.97 -0.22
CA SER A 22 -37.95 -11.60 0.24
C SER A 22 -36.72 -11.11 1.06
N VAL A 23 -36.22 -11.92 2.00
CA VAL A 23 -35.06 -11.58 2.81
C VAL A 23 -33.80 -11.47 1.96
N ILE A 24 -33.60 -12.34 0.97
CA ILE A 24 -32.44 -12.33 0.08
C ILE A 24 -32.47 -11.07 -0.81
N VAL A 25 -33.58 -10.87 -1.56
CA VAL A 25 -33.63 -9.86 -2.61
C VAL A 25 -33.94 -8.46 -2.06
N SER A 26 -34.82 -8.37 -1.05
CA SER A 26 -35.38 -7.09 -0.62
C SER A 26 -34.90 -6.61 0.75
N ARG A 27 -33.93 -7.27 1.40
CA ARG A 27 -33.52 -6.90 2.76
C ARG A 27 -32.02 -6.98 3.04
N ALA A 28 -31.40 -8.17 2.85
CA ALA A 28 -30.08 -8.47 3.42
C ALA A 28 -28.91 -8.16 2.49
N LEU A 29 -29.09 -8.37 1.20
CA LEU A 29 -28.01 -8.25 0.21
C LEU A 29 -28.01 -6.89 -0.47
N PRO A 30 -26.81 -6.32 -0.76
CA PRO A 30 -26.66 -5.10 -1.54
C PRO A 30 -26.84 -5.38 -3.05
N ASP A 31 -27.28 -4.39 -3.81
CA ASP A 31 -27.22 -4.41 -5.27
C ASP A 31 -25.78 -4.14 -5.73
N VAL A 32 -25.29 -4.88 -6.72
CA VAL A 32 -23.91 -4.75 -7.21
C VAL A 32 -23.61 -3.38 -7.80
N ARG A 33 -24.63 -2.71 -8.33
CA ARG A 33 -24.52 -1.44 -9.07
C ARG A 33 -24.27 -0.25 -8.14
N ASP A 34 -25.05 -0.09 -7.07
CA ASP A 34 -24.94 1.03 -6.13
C ASP A 34 -24.36 0.66 -4.76
N GLY A 35 -24.23 -0.64 -4.47
CA GLY A 35 -23.70 -1.15 -3.19
C GLY A 35 -24.65 -0.99 -2.02
N LEU A 36 -25.88 -0.64 -2.25
CA LEU A 36 -26.86 -0.33 -1.22
C LEU A 36 -27.87 -1.45 -1.02
N LYS A 37 -28.28 -1.67 0.22
CA LYS A 37 -29.48 -2.41 0.56
C LYS A 37 -30.71 -1.51 0.36
N PRO A 38 -31.90 -2.07 0.20
CA PRO A 38 -33.13 -1.27 0.03
C PRO A 38 -33.33 -0.19 1.09
N VAL A 39 -33.08 -0.50 2.37
CA VAL A 39 -33.24 0.49 3.45
C VAL A 39 -32.29 1.69 3.30
N HIS A 40 -31.00 1.45 2.94
CA HIS A 40 -30.04 2.55 2.71
C HIS A 40 -30.49 3.43 1.55
N ARG A 41 -30.91 2.81 0.45
CA ARG A 41 -31.39 3.51 -0.75
C ARG A 41 -32.61 4.35 -0.44
N ARG A 42 -33.56 3.81 0.31
CA ARG A 42 -34.80 4.52 0.73
C ARG A 42 -34.51 5.70 1.65
N VAL A 43 -33.56 5.56 2.57
CA VAL A 43 -33.13 6.68 3.44
C VAL A 43 -32.50 7.81 2.63
N LEU A 44 -31.56 7.50 1.72
CA LEU A 44 -30.91 8.52 0.89
C LEU A 44 -31.90 9.18 -0.06
N TYR A 45 -32.78 8.39 -0.71
CA TYR A 45 -33.81 8.92 -1.59
C TYR A 45 -34.84 9.75 -0.82
N GLY A 46 -35.29 9.32 0.35
CA GLY A 46 -36.19 10.09 1.21
C GLY A 46 -35.57 11.43 1.66
N MET A 47 -34.32 11.46 2.00
CA MET A 47 -33.61 12.71 2.31
C MET A 47 -33.52 13.64 1.08
N HIS A 48 -33.33 13.07 -0.11
CA HIS A 48 -33.32 13.83 -1.37
C HIS A 48 -34.72 14.41 -1.68
N ASP A 49 -35.76 13.59 -1.61
CA ASP A 49 -37.17 13.99 -1.83
C ASP A 49 -37.58 15.13 -0.88
N MET A 50 -37.13 15.07 0.38
CA MET A 50 -37.33 16.15 1.37
C MET A 50 -36.41 17.36 1.18
N GLY A 51 -35.48 17.34 0.23
CA GLY A 51 -34.50 18.41 0.01
C GLY A 51 -33.50 18.60 1.16
N VAL A 52 -33.20 17.55 1.92
CA VAL A 52 -32.24 17.57 3.05
C VAL A 52 -30.82 17.31 2.54
N THR A 53 -30.31 18.25 1.75
CA THR A 53 -28.98 18.20 1.14
C THR A 53 -27.90 18.73 2.09
N SER A 54 -26.63 18.53 1.73
CA SER A 54 -25.45 18.96 2.52
C SER A 54 -25.38 20.47 2.74
N SER A 55 -25.95 21.27 1.84
CA SER A 55 -25.98 22.73 1.93
C SER A 55 -27.14 23.28 2.77
N LYS A 56 -28.07 22.45 3.17
CA LYS A 56 -29.25 22.82 3.94
C LYS A 56 -29.05 22.62 5.45
N SER A 57 -29.91 23.19 6.25
CA SER A 57 -29.91 23.01 7.69
C SER A 57 -30.22 21.55 8.06
N TYR A 58 -29.64 21.12 9.18
CA TYR A 58 -29.98 19.82 9.77
C TYR A 58 -31.48 19.68 10.05
N LYS A 59 -31.96 18.47 9.96
CA LYS A 59 -33.34 18.09 10.33
C LYS A 59 -33.31 17.02 11.41
N LYS A 60 -34.31 17.05 12.32
CA LYS A 60 -34.43 15.98 13.32
C LYS A 60 -34.47 14.60 12.67
N SER A 61 -33.71 13.65 13.20
CA SER A 61 -33.66 12.28 12.69
C SER A 61 -35.03 11.64 12.66
N ALA A 62 -35.88 11.90 13.68
CA ALA A 62 -37.24 11.42 13.76
C ALA A 62 -38.14 11.86 12.57
N ARG A 63 -37.85 13.02 11.97
CA ARG A 63 -38.59 13.50 10.80
C ARG A 63 -38.25 12.68 9.56
N ILE A 64 -36.95 12.39 9.36
CA ILE A 64 -36.50 11.59 8.23
C ILE A 64 -37.00 10.17 8.36
N VAL A 65 -36.88 9.58 9.57
CA VAL A 65 -37.36 8.22 9.86
C VAL A 65 -38.86 8.14 9.59
N GLY A 66 -39.66 9.10 10.08
CA GLY A 66 -41.10 9.11 9.88
C GLY A 66 -41.54 9.24 8.40
N ASP A 67 -40.85 10.07 7.61
CA ASP A 67 -41.11 10.23 6.18
C ASP A 67 -40.76 8.94 5.38
N VAL A 68 -39.61 8.34 5.68
CA VAL A 68 -39.17 7.08 5.04
C VAL A 68 -40.09 5.92 5.37
N LEU A 69 -40.57 5.81 6.62
CA LEU A 69 -41.54 4.79 7.05
C LEU A 69 -42.87 4.97 6.35
N GLY A 70 -43.36 6.19 6.33
CA GLY A 70 -44.68 6.47 5.76
C GLY A 70 -44.73 6.33 4.25
N LYS A 71 -43.62 6.54 3.55
CA LYS A 71 -43.57 6.56 2.07
C LYS A 71 -43.00 5.30 1.45
N TYR A 72 -41.94 4.73 2.04
CA TYR A 72 -41.10 3.76 1.32
C TYR A 72 -40.79 2.46 2.07
N HIS A 73 -40.73 2.48 3.43
CA HIS A 73 -40.18 1.35 4.19
C HIS A 73 -41.14 0.88 5.32
N PRO A 74 -42.05 -0.05 5.07
CA PRO A 74 -43.08 -0.46 6.01
C PRO A 74 -42.56 -1.44 7.08
N HIS A 75 -41.52 -1.03 7.84
CA HIS A 75 -40.94 -1.81 8.92
C HIS A 75 -40.75 -0.97 10.19
N GLY A 76 -40.12 -1.52 11.23
CA GLY A 76 -39.94 -0.80 12.50
C GLY A 76 -39.01 0.45 12.34
N ASP A 77 -39.34 1.51 13.07
CA ASP A 77 -38.62 2.77 13.09
C ASP A 77 -37.13 2.61 13.50
N SER A 78 -36.85 1.70 14.42
CA SER A 78 -35.49 1.38 14.85
C SER A 78 -34.61 0.92 13.69
N SER A 79 -35.15 0.12 12.77
CA SER A 79 -34.35 -0.40 11.63
C SER A 79 -33.89 0.72 10.68
N VAL A 80 -34.75 1.72 10.46
CA VAL A 80 -34.44 2.90 9.64
C VAL A 80 -33.46 3.82 10.38
N TYR A 81 -33.72 4.07 11.69
CA TYR A 81 -32.84 4.92 12.50
C TYR A 81 -31.45 4.33 12.67
N ASP A 82 -31.31 3.06 13.02
CA ASP A 82 -30.01 2.39 13.18
C ASP A 82 -29.22 2.36 11.88
N THR A 83 -29.91 2.20 10.74
CA THR A 83 -29.27 2.29 9.42
C THR A 83 -28.72 3.70 9.18
N MET A 84 -29.52 4.73 9.46
CA MET A 84 -29.10 6.12 9.30
C MET A 84 -27.94 6.48 10.24
N VAL A 85 -27.97 5.98 11.48
CA VAL A 85 -26.89 6.11 12.46
C VAL A 85 -25.59 5.50 11.91
N ARG A 86 -25.63 4.27 11.40
CA ARG A 86 -24.43 3.63 10.80
C ARG A 86 -23.87 4.40 9.63
N MET A 87 -24.73 5.00 8.81
CA MET A 87 -24.27 5.84 7.68
C MET A 87 -23.59 7.14 8.13
N ALA A 88 -23.76 7.56 9.38
CA ALA A 88 -23.13 8.73 9.97
C ALA A 88 -21.83 8.41 10.76
N GLN A 89 -21.60 7.13 11.12
CA GLN A 89 -20.46 6.71 11.94
C GLN A 89 -19.20 6.54 11.09
N ASP A 90 -18.14 7.27 11.40
CA ASP A 90 -16.86 7.26 10.69
C ASP A 90 -15.99 6.04 10.99
N TRP A 91 -16.32 5.26 12.02
CA TRP A 91 -15.73 3.95 12.31
C TRP A 91 -16.49 2.77 11.70
N SER A 92 -17.71 3.01 11.18
CA SER A 92 -18.56 1.98 10.55
C SER A 92 -18.45 2.00 9.03
N LEU A 93 -18.46 3.19 8.42
CA LEU A 93 -18.30 3.39 6.98
C LEU A 93 -16.98 4.10 6.67
N ARG A 94 -16.28 3.62 5.65
CA ARG A 94 -15.05 4.27 5.17
C ARG A 94 -15.31 5.66 4.60
N TYR A 95 -16.45 5.83 3.92
CA TYR A 95 -16.99 7.09 3.41
C TYR A 95 -18.42 7.25 3.91
N THR A 96 -18.60 8.10 4.91
CA THR A 96 -19.91 8.33 5.52
C THR A 96 -20.86 9.05 4.57
N LEU A 97 -22.12 8.61 4.55
CA LEU A 97 -23.15 9.14 3.63
C LEU A 97 -24.08 10.16 4.31
N VAL A 98 -24.16 10.11 5.64
CA VAL A 98 -24.98 11.01 6.46
C VAL A 98 -24.09 11.87 7.32
N ASP A 99 -24.38 13.16 7.42
CA ASP A 99 -23.78 14.11 8.32
C ASP A 99 -24.70 14.26 9.54
N GLY A 100 -24.22 13.80 10.70
CA GLY A 100 -24.99 13.76 11.93
C GLY A 100 -24.54 14.80 12.94
N GLN A 101 -25.51 15.39 13.67
CA GLN A 101 -25.28 16.28 14.82
C GLN A 101 -25.96 15.71 16.06
N GLY A 102 -25.18 15.53 17.11
CA GLY A 102 -25.61 14.89 18.37
C GLY A 102 -24.78 13.66 18.70
N ASN A 103 -25.32 12.78 19.53
CA ASN A 103 -24.69 11.51 19.91
C ASN A 103 -25.16 10.38 19.00
N PHE A 104 -24.24 9.89 18.14
CA PHE A 104 -24.45 8.76 17.22
C PHE A 104 -23.74 7.48 17.71
N GLY A 105 -23.47 7.36 19.01
CA GLY A 105 -22.73 6.24 19.57
C GLY A 105 -21.23 6.47 19.61
N SER A 106 -20.48 5.45 20.00
CA SER A 106 -19.02 5.48 20.06
C SER A 106 -18.40 4.13 19.68
N VAL A 107 -17.08 4.11 19.49
CA VAL A 107 -16.29 2.88 19.29
C VAL A 107 -16.31 1.96 20.52
N ASP A 108 -16.70 2.48 21.67
CA ASP A 108 -16.92 1.73 22.91
C ASP A 108 -18.24 0.95 22.95
N GLY A 109 -19.07 1.09 21.91
CA GLY A 109 -20.36 0.41 21.81
C GLY A 109 -21.49 1.16 22.48
N ASP A 110 -21.29 2.43 22.83
CA ASP A 110 -22.39 3.27 23.34
C ASP A 110 -23.51 3.39 22.32
N SER A 111 -24.73 3.29 22.79
CA SER A 111 -25.91 3.47 21.95
C SER A 111 -26.07 4.91 21.50
N PRO A 112 -26.56 5.17 20.30
CA PRO A 112 -26.93 6.52 19.87
C PRO A 112 -28.04 7.07 20.74
N ALA A 113 -28.11 8.40 20.84
CA ALA A 113 -29.23 9.06 21.47
C ALA A 113 -30.53 8.80 20.69
N ALA A 114 -31.67 8.84 21.35
CA ALA A 114 -32.98 8.67 20.69
C ALA A 114 -33.14 9.68 19.54
N MET A 115 -33.79 9.26 18.44
CA MET A 115 -33.94 9.99 17.19
C MET A 115 -34.56 11.40 17.32
N ARG A 116 -35.24 11.68 18.43
CA ARG A 116 -35.78 13.02 18.74
C ARG A 116 -34.72 14.04 19.15
N TYR A 117 -33.52 13.56 19.57
CA TYR A 117 -32.43 14.43 20.01
C TYR A 117 -31.37 14.63 18.90
N THR A 118 -31.20 13.68 18.01
CA THR A 118 -30.22 13.74 16.93
C THR A 118 -30.76 14.48 15.71
N GLU A 119 -29.87 15.06 14.93
CA GLU A 119 -30.18 15.79 13.69
C GLU A 119 -29.26 15.28 12.57
N VAL A 120 -29.75 15.27 11.34
CA VAL A 120 -29.05 14.76 10.18
C VAL A 120 -29.28 15.59 8.93
N ARG A 121 -28.35 15.46 8.00
CA ARG A 121 -28.42 15.86 6.59
C ARG A 121 -27.55 14.95 5.74
N MET A 122 -27.69 14.99 4.42
CA MET A 122 -26.78 14.25 3.56
C MET A 122 -25.35 14.80 3.59
N ARG A 123 -24.36 13.93 3.45
CA ARG A 123 -22.99 14.34 3.08
C ARG A 123 -22.93 14.67 1.59
N LYS A 124 -21.98 15.53 1.17
CA LYS A 124 -21.76 15.86 -0.25
C LYS A 124 -21.54 14.62 -1.11
N ILE A 125 -20.78 13.64 -0.61
CA ILE A 125 -20.52 12.38 -1.32
C ILE A 125 -21.80 11.58 -1.57
N ALA A 126 -22.79 11.63 -0.68
CA ALA A 126 -24.09 10.98 -0.88
C ALA A 126 -24.92 11.63 -1.98
N GLU A 127 -24.75 12.93 -2.21
CA GLU A 127 -25.41 13.64 -3.32
C GLU A 127 -24.89 13.17 -4.68
N GLU A 128 -23.61 12.77 -4.78
CA GLU A 128 -23.04 12.17 -6.00
C GLU A 128 -23.68 10.79 -6.32
N MET A 129 -24.20 10.09 -5.31
CA MET A 129 -24.93 8.83 -5.53
C MET A 129 -26.33 9.06 -6.13
N LEU A 130 -26.91 10.24 -5.92
CA LEU A 130 -28.23 10.64 -6.38
C LEU A 130 -28.17 11.57 -7.61
N SER A 131 -26.98 11.89 -8.08
CA SER A 131 -26.77 12.77 -9.23
C SER A 131 -27.52 12.26 -10.46
N ASP A 132 -28.23 13.15 -11.13
CA ASP A 132 -28.99 12.83 -12.36
C ASP A 132 -30.19 11.86 -12.15
N ILE A 133 -30.67 11.63 -10.93
CA ILE A 133 -31.79 10.73 -10.65
C ILE A 133 -33.10 11.19 -11.36
N ASP A 134 -33.27 12.50 -11.56
CA ASP A 134 -34.43 13.11 -12.22
C ASP A 134 -34.39 13.03 -13.75
N LYS A 135 -33.32 12.41 -14.32
CA LYS A 135 -33.11 12.33 -15.77
C LYS A 135 -33.39 10.94 -16.37
N ASP A 136 -34.36 10.19 -15.81
CA ASP A 136 -34.71 8.82 -16.24
C ASP A 136 -33.50 7.84 -16.31
N THR A 137 -32.49 8.06 -15.47
CA THR A 137 -31.22 7.30 -15.48
C THR A 137 -31.34 5.90 -14.91
N VAL A 138 -32.36 5.64 -14.09
CA VAL A 138 -32.60 4.35 -13.42
C VAL A 138 -34.08 3.94 -13.53
N ASP A 139 -34.34 2.66 -13.23
CA ASP A 139 -35.70 2.16 -13.21
C ASP A 139 -36.37 2.48 -11.89
N TRP A 140 -37.70 2.64 -11.98
CA TRP A 140 -38.58 2.98 -10.87
C TRP A 140 -39.58 1.86 -10.63
N GLN A 141 -39.90 1.60 -9.38
CA GLN A 141 -40.95 0.68 -8.94
C GLN A 141 -41.95 1.41 -8.04
N LEU A 142 -43.11 0.82 -7.93
CA LEU A 142 -44.11 1.30 -6.95
C LEU A 142 -43.66 0.95 -5.54
N ASN A 143 -43.97 1.82 -4.58
CA ASN A 143 -43.76 1.55 -3.16
C ASN A 143 -44.75 0.48 -2.64
N PHE A 144 -44.72 0.21 -1.33
CA PHE A 144 -45.45 -0.89 -0.72
C PHE A 144 -46.99 -0.75 -0.81
N ASP A 145 -47.52 0.44 -1.01
CA ASP A 145 -48.98 0.75 -1.11
C ASP A 145 -49.37 1.26 -2.50
N ASP A 146 -48.52 1.14 -3.47
CA ASP A 146 -48.69 1.59 -4.88
C ASP A 146 -48.98 3.09 -5.06
N SER A 147 -48.82 3.88 -4.00
CA SER A 147 -49.13 5.32 -4.03
C SER A 147 -48.00 6.18 -4.61
N LEU A 148 -46.76 5.77 -4.46
CA LEU A 148 -45.57 6.49 -4.86
C LEU A 148 -44.58 5.60 -5.64
N LYS A 149 -43.61 6.22 -6.28
CA LYS A 149 -42.51 5.51 -6.94
C LYS A 149 -41.23 5.67 -6.15
N GLU A 150 -40.44 4.62 -6.11
CA GLU A 150 -39.09 4.61 -5.56
C GLU A 150 -38.10 4.08 -6.59
N PRO A 151 -36.82 4.52 -6.58
CA PRO A 151 -35.81 4.02 -7.51
C PRO A 151 -35.40 2.60 -7.11
N THR A 152 -35.25 1.71 -8.10
CA THR A 152 -34.75 0.34 -7.88
C THR A 152 -33.27 0.30 -7.57
N VAL A 153 -32.52 1.29 -8.06
CA VAL A 153 -31.08 1.49 -7.89
C VAL A 153 -30.77 2.98 -7.98
N LEU A 154 -29.68 3.45 -7.39
CA LEU A 154 -29.24 4.85 -7.56
C LEU A 154 -28.30 5.01 -8.74
N PRO A 155 -28.33 6.17 -9.45
CA PRO A 155 -27.43 6.46 -10.58
C PRO A 155 -26.01 6.86 -10.11
N THR A 156 -25.47 6.15 -9.16
CA THR A 156 -24.28 6.52 -8.40
C THR A 156 -23.05 6.76 -9.27
N ARG A 157 -22.30 7.85 -8.97
CA ARG A 157 -20.94 8.08 -9.48
C ARG A 157 -19.89 7.46 -8.59
N ILE A 158 -20.27 7.02 -7.39
CA ILE A 158 -19.38 6.42 -6.38
C ILE A 158 -19.49 4.90 -6.49
N PRO A 159 -18.38 4.13 -6.55
CA PRO A 159 -18.42 2.68 -6.53
C PRO A 159 -18.73 2.16 -5.12
N GLY A 160 -19.99 2.37 -4.67
CA GLY A 160 -20.42 2.19 -3.29
C GLY A 160 -20.12 0.82 -2.71
N LEU A 161 -20.25 -0.23 -3.52
CA LEU A 161 -19.97 -1.61 -3.10
C LEU A 161 -18.48 -1.83 -2.75
N LEU A 162 -17.57 -1.25 -3.54
CA LEU A 162 -16.13 -1.32 -3.29
C LEU A 162 -15.72 -0.45 -2.11
N VAL A 163 -16.12 0.84 -2.09
CA VAL A 163 -15.55 1.79 -1.14
C VAL A 163 -16.11 1.66 0.29
N ASN A 164 -17.35 1.23 0.45
CA ASN A 164 -17.97 1.05 1.77
C ASN A 164 -18.21 -0.43 2.13
N GLY A 165 -18.10 -1.32 1.14
CA GLY A 165 -18.45 -2.71 1.36
C GLY A 165 -19.91 -2.92 1.76
N ALA A 166 -20.23 -4.10 2.26
CA ALA A 166 -21.54 -4.42 2.83
C ALA A 166 -21.43 -5.63 3.73
N SER A 167 -22.24 -5.69 4.79
CA SER A 167 -22.42 -6.89 5.60
C SER A 167 -23.90 -7.19 5.81
N GLY A 168 -24.28 -8.46 5.73
CA GLY A 168 -25.68 -8.85 5.91
C GLY A 168 -25.85 -10.36 5.99
N ILE A 169 -26.88 -10.78 6.75
CA ILE A 169 -27.23 -12.17 6.93
C ILE A 169 -28.59 -12.39 6.28
N ALA A 170 -28.63 -13.25 5.28
CA ALA A 170 -29.85 -13.70 4.60
C ALA A 170 -30.19 -15.15 4.99
N VAL A 171 -31.21 -15.70 4.41
CA VAL A 171 -31.54 -17.13 4.61
C VAL A 171 -30.63 -17.99 3.74
N GLY A 172 -29.85 -18.86 4.35
CA GLY A 172 -28.94 -19.78 3.65
C GLY A 172 -27.65 -19.15 3.13
N MET A 173 -27.46 -17.82 3.25
CA MET A 173 -26.25 -17.13 2.81
C MET A 173 -26.00 -15.83 3.60
N ALA A 174 -24.77 -15.38 3.58
CA ALA A 174 -24.38 -14.10 4.20
C ALA A 174 -23.43 -13.37 3.27
N THR A 175 -23.45 -12.05 3.30
CA THR A 175 -22.45 -11.21 2.65
C THR A 175 -21.60 -10.50 3.69
N ASN A 176 -20.31 -10.38 3.42
CA ASN A 176 -19.38 -9.62 4.25
C ASN A 176 -18.25 -9.08 3.37
N MET A 177 -18.48 -7.92 2.78
CA MET A 177 -17.59 -7.24 1.84
C MET A 177 -16.78 -6.18 2.57
N PRO A 178 -15.47 -6.17 2.44
CA PRO A 178 -14.63 -5.16 3.06
C PRO A 178 -14.70 -3.84 2.28
N PRO A 179 -14.52 -2.69 2.96
CA PRO A 179 -14.36 -1.40 2.32
C PRO A 179 -12.97 -1.23 1.68
N HIS A 180 -12.87 -0.34 0.69
CA HIS A 180 -11.60 -0.04 0.01
C HIS A 180 -11.41 1.48 -0.12
N ASN A 181 -10.16 1.88 -0.36
CA ASN A 181 -9.82 3.28 -0.63
C ASN A 181 -10.43 3.75 -1.95
N LEU A 182 -11.03 4.95 -1.96
CA LEU A 182 -11.70 5.51 -3.13
C LEU A 182 -10.72 5.78 -4.28
N THR A 183 -9.57 6.35 -3.96
CA THR A 183 -8.53 6.65 -4.96
C THR A 183 -8.04 5.38 -5.65
N GLU A 184 -7.75 4.33 -4.88
CA GLU A 184 -7.33 3.02 -5.39
C GLU A 184 -8.44 2.37 -6.23
N SER A 185 -9.69 2.43 -5.75
CA SER A 185 -10.85 1.87 -6.45
C SER A 185 -11.08 2.55 -7.80
N ILE A 186 -10.98 3.88 -7.87
CA ILE A 186 -11.12 4.63 -9.11
C ILE A 186 -9.96 4.32 -10.06
N ASN A 187 -8.73 4.19 -9.56
CA ASN A 187 -7.59 3.79 -10.38
C ASN A 187 -7.80 2.40 -11.01
N ALA A 188 -8.30 1.43 -10.24
CA ALA A 188 -8.61 0.09 -10.75
C ALA A 188 -9.74 0.11 -11.79
N ILE A 189 -10.79 0.91 -11.56
CA ILE A 189 -11.89 1.08 -12.51
C ILE A 189 -11.40 1.71 -13.82
N ASN A 190 -10.56 2.74 -13.75
CA ASN A 190 -9.99 3.37 -14.94
C ASN A 190 -9.08 2.41 -15.71
N ALA A 191 -8.27 1.58 -15.02
CA ALA A 191 -7.47 0.55 -15.67
C ALA A 191 -8.34 -0.50 -16.38
N TYR A 192 -9.49 -0.88 -15.80
CA TYR A 192 -10.48 -1.75 -16.45
C TYR A 192 -11.13 -1.10 -17.67
N ILE A 193 -11.45 0.20 -17.62
CA ILE A 193 -12.02 0.94 -18.77
C ILE A 193 -11.02 0.98 -19.94
N ASP A 194 -9.72 1.14 -19.64
CA ASP A 194 -8.66 1.14 -20.66
C ASP A 194 -8.41 -0.25 -21.26
N ASN A 195 -8.61 -1.30 -20.50
CA ASN A 195 -8.45 -2.69 -20.90
C ASN A 195 -9.48 -3.58 -20.21
N ASP A 196 -10.58 -3.89 -20.87
CA ASP A 196 -11.66 -4.71 -20.31
C ASP A 196 -11.29 -6.20 -20.14
N ALA A 197 -10.18 -6.63 -20.75
CA ALA A 197 -9.59 -7.96 -20.57
C ALA A 197 -8.58 -8.05 -19.41
N ILE A 198 -8.37 -6.96 -18.65
CA ILE A 198 -7.40 -6.89 -17.55
C ILE A 198 -7.59 -8.03 -16.55
N GLU A 199 -6.50 -8.69 -16.16
CA GLU A 199 -6.50 -9.75 -15.17
C GLU A 199 -6.55 -9.20 -13.74
N ILE A 200 -6.99 -10.03 -12.79
CA ILE A 200 -7.15 -9.63 -11.38
C ILE A 200 -5.81 -9.20 -10.77
N ASP A 201 -4.73 -9.91 -11.07
CA ASP A 201 -3.39 -9.58 -10.58
C ASP A 201 -2.90 -8.19 -11.06
N GLU A 202 -3.34 -7.75 -12.24
CA GLU A 202 -3.05 -6.40 -12.70
C GLU A 202 -3.93 -5.35 -12.03
N LEU A 203 -5.22 -5.65 -11.79
CA LEU A 203 -6.10 -4.78 -11.01
C LEU A 203 -5.57 -4.58 -9.58
N MET A 204 -4.96 -5.61 -8.99
CA MET A 204 -4.35 -5.55 -7.66
C MET A 204 -3.16 -4.59 -7.58
N LYS A 205 -2.56 -4.20 -8.69
CA LYS A 205 -1.53 -3.12 -8.71
C LYS A 205 -2.14 -1.75 -8.42
N HIS A 206 -3.42 -1.57 -8.69
CA HIS A 206 -4.15 -0.32 -8.49
C HIS A 206 -4.94 -0.28 -7.17
N ILE A 207 -5.43 -1.45 -6.72
CA ILE A 207 -6.15 -1.62 -5.47
C ILE A 207 -5.46 -2.69 -4.64
N SER A 208 -4.62 -2.27 -3.72
CA SER A 208 -3.68 -3.15 -3.04
C SER A 208 -4.35 -4.11 -2.06
N ALA A 209 -5.30 -3.62 -1.27
CA ALA A 209 -6.02 -4.38 -0.25
C ALA A 209 -7.24 -3.58 0.23
N PRO A 210 -8.15 -4.19 1.03
CA PRO A 210 -9.17 -3.46 1.76
C PRO A 210 -8.58 -2.31 2.60
N ASP A 211 -9.38 -1.27 2.81
CA ASP A 211 -9.00 -0.09 3.58
C ASP A 211 -10.10 0.22 4.61
N PHE A 212 -9.85 -0.16 5.85
CA PHE A 212 -10.85 -0.10 6.90
C PHE A 212 -10.93 1.29 7.55
N PRO A 213 -12.12 1.76 7.94
CA PRO A 213 -12.31 3.08 8.53
C PRO A 213 -11.54 3.28 9.84
N THR A 214 -11.33 2.21 10.62
CA THR A 214 -10.59 2.24 11.88
C THR A 214 -9.08 2.13 11.72
N GLY A 215 -8.55 2.07 10.49
CA GLY A 215 -7.13 1.88 10.21
C GLY A 215 -6.66 0.47 10.55
N GLY A 216 -5.65 0.35 11.38
CA GLY A 216 -5.01 -0.92 11.74
C GLY A 216 -4.08 -1.44 10.66
N THR A 217 -3.69 -2.70 10.79
CA THR A 217 -2.73 -3.36 9.88
C THR A 217 -3.27 -4.69 9.39
N ILE A 218 -3.29 -4.91 8.09
CA ILE A 218 -3.51 -6.23 7.50
C ILE A 218 -2.23 -7.04 7.67
N TYR A 219 -2.34 -8.19 8.34
CA TYR A 219 -1.22 -9.08 8.62
C TYR A 219 -1.29 -10.34 7.76
N GLY A 220 -0.37 -10.44 6.80
CA GLY A 220 -0.40 -11.48 5.76
C GLY A 220 -1.30 -11.10 4.58
N TYR A 221 -0.89 -11.45 3.37
CA TYR A 221 -1.53 -11.00 2.13
C TYR A 221 -2.36 -12.08 1.41
N GLU A 222 -2.16 -13.36 1.75
CA GLU A 222 -2.86 -14.49 1.10
C GLU A 222 -4.37 -14.34 1.14
N GLY A 223 -4.92 -13.98 2.32
CA GLY A 223 -6.37 -13.80 2.47
C GLY A 223 -6.95 -12.67 1.61
N VAL A 224 -6.16 -11.64 1.32
CA VAL A 224 -6.55 -10.56 0.39
C VAL A 224 -6.55 -11.08 -1.05
N LYS A 225 -5.51 -11.81 -1.45
CA LYS A 225 -5.43 -12.43 -2.78
C LYS A 225 -6.58 -13.38 -3.03
N ASP A 226 -6.86 -14.28 -2.08
CA ASP A 226 -7.98 -15.19 -2.17
C ASP A 226 -9.31 -14.45 -2.33
N ALA A 227 -9.52 -13.39 -1.52
CA ALA A 227 -10.73 -12.57 -1.58
C ALA A 227 -10.92 -11.89 -2.95
N PHE A 228 -9.84 -11.37 -3.53
CA PHE A 228 -9.90 -10.70 -4.83
C PHE A 228 -10.11 -11.68 -5.99
N HIS A 229 -9.51 -12.87 -5.95
CA HIS A 229 -9.65 -13.88 -7.02
C HIS A 229 -10.95 -14.67 -6.94
N THR A 230 -11.38 -15.04 -5.72
CA THR A 230 -12.50 -15.99 -5.55
C THR A 230 -13.75 -15.37 -4.93
N GLY A 231 -13.67 -14.13 -4.44
CA GLY A 231 -14.73 -13.50 -3.64
C GLY A 231 -14.80 -14.03 -2.19
N ARG A 232 -13.89 -14.92 -1.78
CA ARG A 232 -13.78 -15.43 -0.40
C ARG A 232 -12.33 -15.38 0.06
N GLY A 233 -12.14 -14.96 1.31
CA GLY A 233 -10.82 -14.92 1.91
C GLY A 233 -10.90 -14.62 3.40
N ARG A 234 -9.81 -14.92 4.13
CA ARG A 234 -9.68 -14.60 5.54
C ARG A 234 -8.55 -13.60 5.72
N ILE A 235 -8.90 -12.35 6.00
CA ILE A 235 -7.96 -11.27 6.22
C ILE A 235 -7.72 -11.14 7.73
N VAL A 236 -6.46 -11.20 8.14
CA VAL A 236 -6.07 -10.97 9.54
C VAL A 236 -5.78 -9.49 9.74
N LEU A 237 -6.48 -8.88 10.70
CA LEU A 237 -6.34 -7.49 11.08
C LEU A 237 -5.69 -7.37 12.45
N ARG A 238 -4.71 -6.51 12.56
CA ARG A 238 -4.06 -6.12 13.82
C ARG A 238 -4.33 -4.66 14.11
N GLY A 239 -4.59 -4.35 15.38
CA GLY A 239 -4.55 -2.97 15.85
C GLY A 239 -3.13 -2.42 15.76
N LYS A 240 -3.00 -1.12 15.59
CA LYS A 240 -1.72 -0.43 15.58
C LYS A 240 -1.25 -0.20 17.01
N ALA A 241 -0.11 -0.78 17.34
CA ALA A 241 0.49 -0.70 18.65
C ALA A 241 1.93 -0.24 18.55
N THR A 242 2.34 0.68 19.42
CA THR A 242 3.72 1.16 19.58
C THR A 242 4.20 0.88 20.99
N ILE A 243 5.51 0.70 21.14
CA ILE A 243 6.15 0.55 22.44
C ILE A 243 6.84 1.87 22.75
N GLU A 244 6.43 2.51 23.83
CA GLU A 244 6.94 3.81 24.28
C GLU A 244 7.30 3.77 25.76
N GLU A 245 8.28 4.55 26.14
CA GLU A 245 8.59 4.76 27.56
C GLU A 245 7.81 5.97 28.11
N VAL A 246 6.90 5.72 29.03
CA VAL A 246 6.08 6.75 29.66
C VAL A 246 6.40 6.79 31.16
N ARG A 247 6.95 7.93 31.65
CA ARG A 247 7.31 8.15 33.05
C ARG A 247 8.23 7.07 33.62
N GLY A 248 9.23 6.63 32.85
CA GLY A 248 10.21 5.63 33.28
C GLY A 248 9.68 4.19 33.30
N ARG A 249 8.56 3.92 32.61
CA ARG A 249 8.02 2.57 32.41
C ARG A 249 7.74 2.31 30.93
N GLU A 250 8.06 1.14 30.47
CA GLU A 250 7.66 0.68 29.15
C GLU A 250 6.16 0.46 29.09
N CYS A 251 5.54 0.99 28.04
CA CYS A 251 4.11 0.90 27.78
C CYS A 251 3.86 0.44 26.36
N ILE A 252 2.83 -0.37 26.15
CA ILE A 252 2.28 -0.65 24.84
C ILE A 252 1.11 0.29 24.64
N ILE A 253 1.19 1.13 23.62
CA ILE A 253 0.18 2.13 23.30
C ILE A 253 -0.54 1.71 22.04
N VAL A 254 -1.85 1.49 22.13
CA VAL A 254 -2.72 1.15 21.01
C VAL A 254 -3.44 2.40 20.54
N THR A 255 -3.22 2.78 19.29
CA THR A 255 -3.81 3.96 18.64
C THR A 255 -4.91 3.61 17.65
N GLU A 256 -4.94 2.38 17.15
CA GLU A 256 -5.96 1.89 16.22
C GLU A 256 -6.33 0.45 16.59
N ILE A 257 -7.60 0.11 16.45
CA ILE A 257 -8.12 -1.24 16.69
C ILE A 257 -8.64 -1.86 15.40
N PRO A 258 -8.70 -3.19 15.30
CA PRO A 258 -9.26 -3.84 14.13
C PRO A 258 -10.72 -3.44 13.88
N TYR A 259 -11.11 -3.43 12.61
CA TYR A 259 -12.48 -3.10 12.20
C TYR A 259 -13.52 -3.98 12.87
N GLN A 260 -14.64 -3.37 13.29
CA GLN A 260 -15.75 -4.00 14.00
C GLN A 260 -15.41 -4.53 15.41
N VAL A 261 -14.28 -4.17 15.97
CA VAL A 261 -13.94 -4.48 17.37
C VAL A 261 -14.46 -3.38 18.28
N ASN A 262 -15.09 -3.79 19.38
CA ASN A 262 -15.49 -2.88 20.46
C ASN A 262 -14.30 -2.63 21.39
N LYS A 263 -13.92 -1.36 21.57
CA LYS A 263 -12.76 -0.97 22.37
C LYS A 263 -12.94 -1.32 23.85
N ALA A 264 -14.08 -1.01 24.43
CA ALA A 264 -14.36 -1.27 25.85
C ALA A 264 -14.35 -2.76 26.17
N GLU A 265 -14.99 -3.58 25.33
CA GLU A 265 -14.99 -5.04 25.48
C GLU A 265 -13.59 -5.65 25.31
N MET A 266 -12.78 -5.12 24.38
CA MET A 266 -11.40 -5.54 24.20
C MET A 266 -10.56 -5.26 25.48
N ILE A 267 -10.70 -4.06 26.07
CA ILE A 267 -10.01 -3.67 27.30
C ILE A 267 -10.45 -4.57 28.46
N LYS A 268 -11.75 -4.76 28.64
CA LYS A 268 -12.32 -5.62 29.66
C LYS A 268 -11.82 -7.04 29.55
N LYS A 269 -11.83 -7.61 28.35
CA LYS A 269 -11.33 -8.96 28.07
C LYS A 269 -9.84 -9.08 28.38
N THR A 270 -9.06 -8.04 28.09
CA THR A 270 -7.65 -8.01 28.42
C THR A 270 -7.44 -8.01 29.95
N ALA A 271 -8.21 -7.21 30.68
CA ALA A 271 -8.14 -7.19 32.16
C ALA A 271 -8.50 -8.56 32.76
N GLU A 272 -9.51 -9.24 32.24
CA GLU A 272 -9.86 -10.61 32.65
C GLU A 272 -8.68 -11.58 32.43
N LEU A 273 -8.04 -11.53 31.25
CA LEU A 273 -6.90 -12.40 30.92
C LEU A 273 -5.65 -12.12 31.78
N VAL A 274 -5.46 -10.88 32.21
CA VAL A 274 -4.40 -10.49 33.15
C VAL A 274 -4.69 -11.05 34.56
N ASN A 275 -5.93 -10.93 35.03
CA ASN A 275 -6.36 -11.49 36.32
C ASN A 275 -6.27 -13.02 36.34
N ASP A 276 -6.61 -13.68 35.25
CA ASP A 276 -6.49 -15.13 35.04
C ASP A 276 -5.03 -15.60 34.84
N LYS A 277 -4.05 -14.69 34.84
CA LYS A 277 -2.62 -14.95 34.61
C LYS A 277 -2.32 -15.59 33.23
N LYS A 278 -3.21 -15.45 32.26
CA LYS A 278 -2.96 -15.86 30.88
C LYS A 278 -2.07 -14.87 30.14
N ILE A 279 -2.19 -13.58 30.47
CA ILE A 279 -1.28 -12.52 30.02
C ILE A 279 -0.57 -11.97 31.26
N GLU A 280 0.72 -12.28 31.37
CA GLU A 280 1.59 -11.75 32.41
C GLU A 280 2.39 -10.56 31.87
N GLY A 281 2.87 -9.70 32.75
CA GLY A 281 3.71 -8.57 32.38
C GLY A 281 2.99 -7.22 32.30
N ILE A 282 1.67 -7.16 32.40
CA ILE A 282 0.88 -5.92 32.47
C ILE A 282 0.66 -5.55 33.94
N SER A 283 0.93 -4.29 34.30
CA SER A 283 0.70 -3.76 35.65
C SER A 283 -0.56 -2.92 35.75
N ASP A 284 -0.93 -2.20 34.66
CA ASP A 284 -2.09 -1.31 34.60
C ASP A 284 -2.61 -1.18 33.19
N ILE A 285 -3.90 -0.91 33.02
CA ILE A 285 -4.55 -0.70 31.72
C ILE A 285 -5.34 0.59 31.83
N ARG A 286 -5.10 1.53 30.91
CA ARG A 286 -5.74 2.83 30.88
C ARG A 286 -6.32 3.11 29.51
N ASP A 287 -7.51 3.67 29.48
CA ASP A 287 -8.06 4.32 28.31
C ASP A 287 -7.85 5.83 28.41
N GLU A 288 -6.94 6.32 27.61
CA GLU A 288 -6.59 7.76 27.53
C GLU A 288 -7.10 8.37 26.22
N SER A 289 -8.11 7.75 25.61
CA SER A 289 -8.70 8.24 24.35
C SER A 289 -9.38 9.58 24.55
N ASP A 290 -9.13 10.52 23.66
CA ASP A 290 -9.71 11.86 23.69
C ASP A 290 -10.15 12.32 22.28
N ARG A 291 -10.48 13.60 22.12
CA ARG A 291 -10.88 14.18 20.81
C ARG A 291 -9.76 14.15 19.76
N LYS A 292 -8.51 13.92 20.15
CA LYS A 292 -7.37 13.84 19.23
C LYS A 292 -7.18 12.43 18.66
N GLY A 293 -7.80 11.44 19.29
CA GLY A 293 -7.74 10.06 18.81
C GLY A 293 -7.83 9.03 19.93
N MET A 294 -7.79 7.79 19.50
CA MET A 294 -7.77 6.62 20.37
C MET A 294 -6.38 6.43 20.99
N ARG A 295 -6.34 6.17 22.29
CA ARG A 295 -5.12 5.87 23.01
C ARG A 295 -5.40 4.92 24.18
N VAL A 296 -5.16 3.63 23.98
CA VAL A 296 -5.22 2.62 25.04
C VAL A 296 -3.81 2.30 25.47
N VAL A 297 -3.51 2.45 26.76
CA VAL A 297 -2.17 2.31 27.33
C VAL A 297 -2.10 1.07 28.23
N TYR A 298 -1.28 0.10 27.85
CA TYR A 298 -0.93 -1.04 28.67
C TYR A 298 0.42 -0.79 29.34
N VAL A 299 0.41 -0.45 30.62
CA VAL A 299 1.63 -0.20 31.41
C VAL A 299 2.27 -1.52 31.80
N LEU A 300 3.53 -1.71 31.47
CA LEU A 300 4.22 -2.98 31.71
C LEU A 300 4.88 -3.03 33.12
N LYS A 301 5.10 -4.24 33.62
CA LYS A 301 5.95 -4.49 34.80
C LYS A 301 7.41 -4.30 34.41
N ARG A 302 8.28 -4.01 35.37
CA ARG A 302 9.70 -3.70 35.11
C ARG A 302 10.48 -4.85 34.47
N ASP A 303 10.06 -6.08 34.73
CA ASP A 303 10.66 -7.33 34.25
C ASP A 303 10.00 -7.89 33.00
N ALA A 304 9.00 -7.19 32.47
CA ALA A 304 8.26 -7.65 31.30
C ALA A 304 8.99 -7.28 30.00
N VAL A 305 9.00 -8.21 29.05
CA VAL A 305 9.50 -7.97 27.69
C VAL A 305 8.34 -7.48 26.81
N PRO A 306 8.34 -6.22 26.34
CA PRO A 306 7.20 -5.62 25.65
C PRO A 306 6.68 -6.42 24.45
N ASN A 307 7.60 -6.92 23.61
CA ASN A 307 7.24 -7.72 22.44
C ASN A 307 6.55 -9.04 22.79
N VAL A 308 6.92 -9.67 23.90
CA VAL A 308 6.28 -10.90 24.37
C VAL A 308 4.86 -10.61 24.83
N VAL A 309 4.65 -9.51 25.56
CA VAL A 309 3.32 -9.08 25.99
C VAL A 309 2.46 -8.69 24.79
N LEU A 310 3.01 -7.94 23.83
CA LEU A 310 2.30 -7.56 22.61
C LEU A 310 1.86 -8.79 21.79
N ASN A 311 2.73 -9.79 21.66
CA ASN A 311 2.38 -11.04 20.96
C ASN A 311 1.28 -11.83 21.70
N LYS A 312 1.28 -11.80 23.04
CA LYS A 312 0.19 -12.39 23.84
C LYS A 312 -1.12 -11.61 23.64
N LEU A 313 -1.07 -10.26 23.57
CA LEU A 313 -2.24 -9.43 23.25
C LEU A 313 -2.82 -9.79 21.89
N TYR A 314 -2.00 -9.89 20.85
CA TYR A 314 -2.46 -10.33 19.51
C TYR A 314 -3.05 -11.75 19.52
N LYS A 315 -2.49 -12.66 20.29
CA LYS A 315 -2.94 -14.06 20.31
C LYS A 315 -4.23 -14.29 21.10
N PHE A 316 -4.44 -13.56 22.17
CA PHE A 316 -5.51 -13.86 23.14
C PHE A 316 -6.61 -12.80 23.21
N THR A 317 -6.43 -11.63 22.59
CA THR A 317 -7.42 -10.55 22.58
C THR A 317 -7.87 -10.19 21.17
N GLN A 318 -8.86 -9.31 21.08
CA GLN A 318 -9.34 -8.78 19.81
C GLN A 318 -8.41 -7.70 19.20
N LEU A 319 -7.25 -7.44 19.80
CA LEU A 319 -6.22 -6.60 19.17
C LEU A 319 -5.73 -7.20 17.85
N GLN A 320 -5.86 -8.50 17.67
CA GLN A 320 -5.85 -9.18 16.38
C GLN A 320 -7.18 -9.88 16.16
N SER A 321 -7.83 -9.59 15.05
CA SER A 321 -9.07 -10.23 14.63
C SER A 321 -8.97 -10.70 13.18
N SER A 322 -9.93 -11.50 12.73
CA SER A 322 -10.00 -11.90 11.33
C SER A 322 -11.30 -11.43 10.70
N PHE A 323 -11.18 -10.79 9.54
CA PHE A 323 -12.31 -10.43 8.70
C PHE A 323 -12.49 -11.51 7.63
N SER A 324 -13.61 -12.25 7.71
CA SER A 324 -13.93 -13.29 6.72
C SER A 324 -14.67 -12.65 5.56
N VAL A 325 -13.98 -12.51 4.43
CA VAL A 325 -14.57 -11.96 3.20
C VAL A 325 -15.52 -12.97 2.57
N ASN A 326 -16.69 -12.49 2.18
CA ASN A 326 -17.68 -13.25 1.42
C ASN A 326 -18.46 -12.28 0.52
N ASN A 327 -18.01 -12.11 -0.73
CA ASN A 327 -18.49 -11.09 -1.65
C ASN A 327 -19.76 -11.55 -2.38
N ILE A 328 -20.88 -11.60 -1.69
CA ILE A 328 -22.19 -11.91 -2.30
C ILE A 328 -22.99 -10.63 -2.48
N ALA A 329 -23.41 -10.32 -3.71
CA ALA A 329 -24.31 -9.22 -4.02
C ALA A 329 -25.39 -9.65 -5.02
N LEU A 330 -26.38 -8.81 -5.21
CA LEU A 330 -27.44 -9.02 -6.18
C LEU A 330 -26.99 -8.52 -7.57
N VAL A 331 -26.94 -9.44 -8.52
CA VAL A 331 -26.78 -9.17 -9.94
C VAL A 331 -28.09 -9.48 -10.63
N ASN A 332 -28.73 -8.46 -11.17
CA ASN A 332 -30.08 -8.61 -11.79
C ASN A 332 -31.09 -9.35 -10.88
N GLY A 333 -31.07 -9.02 -9.58
CA GLY A 333 -31.96 -9.62 -8.56
C GLY A 333 -31.59 -11.04 -8.12
N ARG A 334 -30.45 -11.57 -8.55
CA ARG A 334 -29.94 -12.91 -8.15
C ARG A 334 -28.66 -12.76 -7.31
N PRO A 335 -28.53 -13.52 -6.23
CA PRO A 335 -27.30 -13.48 -5.44
C PRO A 335 -26.17 -14.21 -6.19
N GLU A 336 -25.06 -13.50 -6.41
CA GLU A 336 -23.87 -14.03 -7.05
C GLU A 336 -22.62 -13.75 -6.19
N MET A 337 -21.66 -14.68 -6.25
CA MET A 337 -20.32 -14.51 -5.66
C MET A 337 -19.46 -13.72 -6.64
N LEU A 338 -18.88 -12.63 -6.18
CA LEU A 338 -18.15 -11.69 -7.02
C LEU A 338 -16.66 -11.65 -6.66
N ASN A 339 -15.80 -11.77 -7.65
CA ASN A 339 -14.40 -11.43 -7.54
C ASN A 339 -14.20 -9.90 -7.78
N LEU A 340 -12.96 -9.42 -7.62
CA LEU A 340 -12.66 -7.99 -7.79
C LEU A 340 -13.04 -7.49 -9.18
N ARG A 341 -12.69 -8.23 -10.23
CA ARG A 341 -12.98 -7.85 -11.63
C ARG A 341 -14.48 -7.77 -11.90
N ASP A 342 -15.26 -8.71 -11.37
CA ASP A 342 -16.72 -8.72 -11.54
C ASP A 342 -17.35 -7.49 -10.89
N MET A 343 -16.92 -7.09 -9.70
CA MET A 343 -17.41 -5.87 -9.03
C MET A 343 -17.13 -4.62 -9.87
N VAL A 344 -15.91 -4.48 -10.39
CA VAL A 344 -15.53 -3.37 -11.26
C VAL A 344 -16.34 -3.39 -12.56
N LYS A 345 -16.47 -4.55 -13.22
CA LYS A 345 -17.23 -4.75 -14.45
C LYS A 345 -18.69 -4.30 -14.31
N HIS A 346 -19.37 -4.74 -13.26
CA HIS A 346 -20.77 -4.40 -13.04
C HIS A 346 -20.97 -2.93 -12.72
N PHE A 347 -20.06 -2.31 -12.00
CA PHE A 347 -20.10 -0.87 -11.76
C PHE A 347 -19.91 -0.07 -13.06
N VAL A 348 -18.92 -0.42 -13.87
CA VAL A 348 -18.68 0.25 -15.18
C VAL A 348 -19.88 0.06 -16.11
N ALA A 349 -20.47 -1.14 -16.15
CA ALA A 349 -21.67 -1.40 -16.95
C ALA A 349 -22.85 -0.52 -16.50
N HIS A 350 -23.07 -0.39 -15.18
CA HIS A 350 -24.09 0.50 -14.64
C HIS A 350 -23.81 1.97 -14.96
N ARG A 351 -22.60 2.45 -14.80
CA ARG A 351 -22.24 3.84 -15.19
C ARG A 351 -22.46 4.08 -16.67
N HIS A 352 -22.09 3.12 -17.50
CA HIS A 352 -22.35 3.23 -18.94
C HIS A 352 -23.84 3.35 -19.25
N GLU A 353 -24.71 2.54 -18.63
CA GLU A 353 -26.18 2.63 -18.77
C GLU A 353 -26.70 3.99 -18.32
N VAL A 354 -26.26 4.47 -17.15
CA VAL A 354 -26.64 5.79 -16.61
C VAL A 354 -26.25 6.92 -17.57
N VAL A 355 -25.06 6.90 -18.13
CA VAL A 355 -24.61 7.92 -19.10
C VAL A 355 -25.45 7.87 -20.36
N VAL A 356 -25.76 6.68 -20.90
CA VAL A 356 -26.63 6.54 -22.08
C VAL A 356 -28.01 7.11 -21.80
N ARG A 357 -28.67 6.68 -20.72
CA ARG A 357 -30.04 7.12 -20.36
C ARG A 357 -30.09 8.63 -20.06
N ARG A 358 -29.10 9.16 -19.37
CA ARG A 358 -28.97 10.61 -19.12
C ARG A 358 -28.85 11.35 -20.45
N THR A 359 -27.99 10.92 -21.33
CA THR A 359 -27.77 11.56 -22.65
C THR A 359 -29.02 11.49 -23.53
N GLU A 360 -29.73 10.36 -23.52
CA GLU A 360 -31.02 10.23 -24.19
C GLU A 360 -32.10 11.18 -23.64
N TYR A 361 -32.15 11.32 -22.30
CA TYR A 361 -33.06 12.27 -21.66
C TYR A 361 -32.73 13.71 -22.06
N GLU A 362 -31.48 14.10 -21.92
CA GLU A 362 -31.01 15.45 -22.29
C GLU A 362 -31.24 15.73 -23.79
N LEU A 363 -31.01 14.73 -24.65
CA LEU A 363 -31.27 14.84 -26.08
C LEU A 363 -32.77 15.07 -26.33
N ARG A 364 -33.67 14.27 -25.71
CA ARG A 364 -35.13 14.47 -25.86
C ARG A 364 -35.55 15.85 -25.36
N GLN A 365 -34.97 16.38 -24.26
CA GLN A 365 -35.30 17.73 -23.81
C GLN A 365 -34.78 18.81 -24.73
N ALA A 366 -33.55 18.64 -25.24
CA ALA A 366 -32.92 19.54 -26.18
C ALA A 366 -33.70 19.58 -27.53
N GLU A 367 -34.08 18.43 -28.06
CA GLU A 367 -34.89 18.34 -29.31
C GLU A 367 -36.27 18.96 -29.11
N LYS A 368 -36.95 18.73 -27.96
CA LYS A 368 -38.23 19.40 -27.65
C LYS A 368 -38.05 20.92 -27.60
N ARG A 369 -36.97 21.40 -26.96
CA ARG A 369 -36.72 22.85 -26.87
C ARG A 369 -36.38 23.44 -28.25
N ALA A 370 -35.53 22.77 -29.02
CA ALA A 370 -35.16 23.18 -30.36
C ALA A 370 -36.39 23.26 -31.29
N HIS A 371 -37.27 22.27 -31.20
CA HIS A 371 -38.50 22.25 -31.94
C HIS A 371 -39.41 23.47 -31.63
N VAL A 372 -39.51 23.88 -30.37
CA VAL A 372 -40.23 25.07 -29.98
C VAL A 372 -39.56 26.34 -30.52
N LEU A 373 -38.24 26.44 -30.39
CA LEU A 373 -37.46 27.60 -30.87
C LEU A 373 -37.55 27.76 -32.41
N GLU A 374 -37.50 26.66 -33.13
CA GLU A 374 -37.71 26.62 -34.57
C GLU A 374 -39.04 27.23 -34.97
N GLY A 375 -40.13 26.80 -34.31
CA GLY A 375 -41.46 27.39 -34.52
C GLY A 375 -41.49 28.89 -34.20
N LEU A 376 -40.86 29.34 -33.13
CA LEU A 376 -40.76 30.74 -32.77
C LEU A 376 -39.96 31.55 -33.82
N LEU A 377 -38.88 31.01 -34.38
CA LEU A 377 -38.12 31.66 -35.45
C LEU A 377 -38.96 31.81 -36.72
N ILE A 378 -39.69 30.76 -37.11
CA ILE A 378 -40.61 30.80 -38.28
C ILE A 378 -41.65 31.87 -38.04
N ALA A 379 -42.20 32.00 -36.85
CA ALA A 379 -43.21 33.00 -36.51
C ALA A 379 -42.62 34.42 -36.53
N ILE A 380 -41.43 34.63 -36.04
CA ILE A 380 -40.76 35.94 -36.04
C ILE A 380 -40.35 36.36 -37.46
N ASP A 381 -39.91 35.43 -38.28
CA ASP A 381 -39.54 35.68 -39.68
C ASP A 381 -40.77 36.05 -40.53
N ASN A 382 -41.96 35.59 -40.12
CA ASN A 382 -43.25 35.86 -40.80
C ASN A 382 -44.19 36.66 -39.91
N LEU A 383 -43.65 37.60 -39.10
CA LEU A 383 -44.37 38.26 -38.00
C LEU A 383 -45.68 38.92 -38.43
N ASP A 384 -45.70 39.68 -39.54
CA ASP A 384 -46.89 40.37 -39.98
C ASP A 384 -48.00 39.41 -40.38
N ALA A 385 -47.65 38.30 -41.04
CA ALA A 385 -48.62 37.27 -41.46
C ALA A 385 -49.18 36.54 -40.24
N VAL A 386 -48.36 36.20 -39.26
CA VAL A 386 -48.75 35.55 -38.02
C VAL A 386 -49.69 36.44 -37.18
N ILE A 387 -49.36 37.71 -37.05
CA ILE A 387 -50.20 38.68 -36.33
C ILE A 387 -51.56 38.86 -37.02
N LYS A 388 -51.54 38.97 -38.34
CA LYS A 388 -52.78 39.10 -39.16
C LYS A 388 -53.68 37.91 -38.96
N LEU A 389 -53.12 36.68 -39.04
CA LEU A 389 -53.85 35.43 -38.86
C LEU A 389 -54.45 35.34 -37.45
N ILE A 390 -53.64 35.61 -36.40
CA ILE A 390 -54.12 35.57 -35.03
C ILE A 390 -55.26 36.58 -34.77
N ARG A 391 -55.17 37.79 -35.30
CA ARG A 391 -56.21 38.80 -35.20
C ARG A 391 -57.50 38.49 -36.01
N ALA A 392 -57.37 37.73 -37.06
CA ALA A 392 -58.52 37.32 -37.87
C ALA A 392 -59.27 36.12 -37.33
N SER A 393 -58.65 35.35 -36.45
CA SER A 393 -59.24 34.17 -35.80
C SER A 393 -60.21 34.60 -34.66
N ALA A 394 -61.37 33.97 -34.59
CA ALA A 394 -62.37 34.25 -33.57
C ALA A 394 -62.08 33.49 -32.25
N THR A 395 -61.33 32.38 -32.28
CA THR A 395 -60.98 31.57 -31.13
C THR A 395 -59.49 31.21 -31.16
N VAL A 396 -58.94 30.87 -30.00
CA VAL A 396 -57.55 30.37 -29.85
C VAL A 396 -57.30 29.11 -30.63
N ASP A 397 -58.29 28.20 -30.70
CA ASP A 397 -58.20 26.96 -31.46
C ASP A 397 -58.20 27.19 -32.95
N GLU A 398 -58.95 28.16 -33.42
CA GLU A 398 -58.95 28.58 -34.80
C GLU A 398 -57.60 29.22 -35.23
N ALA A 399 -57.06 30.10 -34.39
CA ALA A 399 -55.71 30.66 -34.60
C ALA A 399 -54.64 29.57 -34.61
N LYS A 400 -54.74 28.60 -33.71
CA LYS A 400 -53.81 27.45 -33.66
C LYS A 400 -53.88 26.62 -34.94
N SER A 401 -55.08 26.25 -35.37
CA SER A 401 -55.29 25.47 -36.60
C SER A 401 -54.80 26.21 -37.86
N GLY A 402 -55.04 27.53 -37.87
CA GLY A 402 -54.54 28.40 -38.94
C GLY A 402 -53.00 28.45 -38.99
N LEU A 403 -52.34 28.62 -37.88
CA LEU A 403 -50.87 28.58 -37.76
C LEU A 403 -50.28 27.24 -38.23
N MET A 404 -50.94 26.14 -37.83
CA MET A 404 -50.51 24.81 -38.25
C MET A 404 -50.63 24.61 -39.73
N THR A 405 -51.70 25.10 -40.34
CA THR A 405 -51.97 24.88 -41.79
C THR A 405 -51.10 25.81 -42.68
N GLU A 406 -51.04 27.10 -42.35
CA GLU A 406 -50.36 28.12 -43.16
C GLU A 406 -48.85 28.05 -43.09
N PHE A 407 -48.30 27.83 -41.87
CA PHE A 407 -46.86 27.77 -41.64
C PHE A 407 -46.31 26.38 -41.44
N LYS A 408 -47.10 25.31 -41.60
CA LYS A 408 -46.73 23.90 -41.39
C LYS A 408 -46.16 23.63 -39.99
N LEU A 409 -46.68 24.30 -38.98
CA LEU A 409 -46.22 24.21 -37.61
C LEU A 409 -46.89 22.99 -36.90
N SER A 410 -46.19 22.45 -35.92
CA SER A 410 -46.77 21.45 -35.00
C SER A 410 -47.72 22.09 -34.00
N ASP A 411 -48.55 21.25 -33.35
CA ASP A 411 -49.44 21.68 -32.26
C ASP A 411 -48.67 22.37 -31.13
N VAL A 412 -47.52 21.82 -30.76
CA VAL A 412 -46.66 22.38 -29.72
C VAL A 412 -46.05 23.75 -30.11
N GLN A 413 -45.61 23.87 -31.35
CA GLN A 413 -45.05 25.12 -31.90
C GLN A 413 -46.17 26.21 -32.00
N ALA A 414 -47.32 25.85 -32.49
CA ALA A 414 -48.44 26.79 -32.57
C ALA A 414 -48.90 27.31 -31.19
N LYS A 415 -48.98 26.42 -30.18
CA LYS A 415 -49.25 26.83 -28.80
C LYS A 415 -48.19 27.78 -28.25
N ALA A 416 -46.91 27.45 -28.44
CA ALA A 416 -45.79 28.29 -27.97
C ALA A 416 -45.82 29.71 -28.62
N ILE A 417 -46.26 29.81 -29.89
CA ILE A 417 -46.42 31.09 -30.56
C ILE A 417 -47.59 31.90 -29.95
N LEU A 418 -48.72 31.25 -29.67
CA LEU A 418 -49.88 31.92 -29.10
C LEU A 418 -49.65 32.36 -27.64
N GLU A 419 -48.78 31.66 -26.90
CA GLU A 419 -48.39 32.00 -25.54
C GLU A 419 -47.21 33.02 -25.49
N MET A 420 -46.67 33.39 -26.66
CA MET A 420 -45.51 34.29 -26.74
C MET A 420 -45.88 35.72 -26.33
N ARG A 421 -45.09 36.27 -25.40
CA ARG A 421 -45.28 37.67 -24.94
C ARG A 421 -44.80 38.65 -26.02
N LEU A 422 -45.47 39.76 -26.21
CA LEU A 422 -45.13 40.80 -27.16
C LEU A 422 -43.71 41.34 -26.99
N GLN A 423 -43.16 41.31 -25.81
CA GLN A 423 -41.77 41.69 -25.53
C GLN A 423 -40.75 40.87 -26.31
N LYS A 424 -41.07 39.61 -26.65
CA LYS A 424 -40.17 38.70 -27.41
C LYS A 424 -40.14 39.00 -28.90
N LEU A 425 -40.93 39.95 -29.39
CA LEU A 425 -40.96 40.36 -30.78
C LEU A 425 -39.91 41.43 -31.14
N THR A 426 -39.12 41.91 -30.22
CA THR A 426 -38.05 42.88 -30.46
C THR A 426 -36.85 42.24 -31.18
N GLY A 427 -36.12 43.01 -32.00
CA GLY A 427 -34.93 42.51 -32.72
C GLY A 427 -33.87 41.89 -31.83
N LEU A 428 -33.64 42.48 -30.69
CA LEU A 428 -32.69 41.96 -29.71
C LEU A 428 -33.05 40.55 -29.13
N GLU A 429 -34.35 40.33 -28.95
CA GLU A 429 -34.85 39.03 -28.48
C GLU A 429 -34.84 37.97 -29.62
N ARG A 430 -35.02 38.36 -30.89
CA ARG A 430 -34.85 37.51 -32.04
C ARG A 430 -33.40 36.94 -32.13
N ASP A 431 -32.41 37.81 -31.97
CA ASP A 431 -31.00 37.43 -32.01
C ASP A 431 -30.66 36.45 -30.84
N LYS A 432 -31.25 36.67 -29.67
CA LYS A 432 -31.10 35.76 -28.54
C LYS A 432 -31.73 34.38 -28.83
N ILE A 433 -32.94 34.33 -29.38
CA ILE A 433 -33.62 33.06 -29.74
C ILE A 433 -32.81 32.32 -30.77
N LYS A 434 -32.25 33.02 -31.77
CA LYS A 434 -31.42 32.43 -32.82
C LYS A 434 -30.12 31.86 -32.23
N ALA A 435 -29.44 32.63 -31.36
CA ALA A 435 -28.22 32.16 -30.66
C ALA A 435 -28.53 30.94 -29.76
N GLU A 436 -29.65 30.97 -29.01
CA GLU A 436 -30.08 29.82 -28.20
C GLU A 436 -30.31 28.59 -29.05
N TYR A 437 -30.96 28.74 -30.22
CA TYR A 437 -31.20 27.64 -31.15
C TYR A 437 -29.91 27.06 -31.72
N GLU A 438 -28.98 27.91 -32.17
CA GLU A 438 -27.68 27.47 -32.72
C GLU A 438 -26.83 26.74 -31.65
N ASP A 439 -26.80 27.23 -30.42
CA ASP A 439 -26.09 26.57 -29.32
C ASP A 439 -26.74 25.24 -28.91
N LEU A 440 -28.09 25.21 -28.99
CA LEU A 440 -28.84 23.99 -28.71
C LEU A 440 -28.63 22.93 -29.81
N MET A 441 -28.51 23.34 -31.08
CA MET A 441 -28.20 22.41 -32.19
C MET A 441 -26.79 21.80 -32.03
N LYS A 442 -25.80 22.59 -31.62
CA LYS A 442 -24.45 22.06 -31.27
C LYS A 442 -24.54 21.05 -30.15
N THR A 443 -25.34 21.36 -29.11
CA THR A 443 -25.57 20.47 -27.96
C THR A 443 -26.22 19.15 -28.44
N ILE A 444 -27.23 19.22 -29.30
CA ILE A 444 -27.89 18.05 -29.87
C ILE A 444 -26.89 17.17 -30.67
N GLU A 445 -26.05 17.80 -31.49
CA GLU A 445 -25.01 17.09 -32.27
C GLU A 445 -24.02 16.39 -31.33
N TYR A 446 -23.56 17.09 -30.27
CA TYR A 446 -22.69 16.53 -29.28
C TYR A 446 -23.34 15.35 -28.53
N LEU A 447 -24.58 15.49 -28.09
CA LEU A 447 -25.31 14.41 -27.41
C LEU A 447 -25.51 13.18 -28.34
N LYS A 448 -25.76 13.40 -29.62
CA LYS A 448 -25.84 12.33 -30.62
C LYS A 448 -24.48 11.65 -30.83
N SER A 449 -23.39 12.41 -30.79
CA SER A 449 -22.04 11.82 -30.88
C SER A 449 -21.75 10.92 -29.69
N ILE A 450 -22.14 11.33 -28.47
CA ILE A 450 -22.01 10.49 -27.26
C ILE A 450 -22.78 9.17 -27.39
N LEU A 451 -24.03 9.22 -27.92
CA LEU A 451 -24.82 8.01 -28.10
C LEU A 451 -24.26 7.09 -29.20
N GLY A 452 -23.61 7.66 -30.23
CA GLY A 452 -23.03 6.91 -31.33
C GLY A 452 -21.68 6.25 -31.01
N ASP A 453 -20.91 6.82 -30.06
CA ASP A 453 -19.55 6.38 -29.80
C ASP A 453 -19.38 5.83 -28.35
N ARG A 454 -19.04 4.53 -28.27
CA ARG A 454 -18.76 3.88 -26.97
C ARG A 454 -17.48 4.41 -26.33
N VAL A 455 -16.46 4.74 -27.13
CA VAL A 455 -15.18 5.23 -26.59
C VAL A 455 -15.40 6.56 -25.87
N LEU A 456 -16.13 7.47 -26.52
CA LEU A 456 -16.47 8.76 -25.91
C LEU A 456 -17.25 8.60 -24.59
N ARG A 457 -18.20 7.65 -24.54
CA ARG A 457 -18.92 7.36 -23.29
C ARG A 457 -17.99 6.88 -22.19
N MET A 458 -17.01 6.02 -22.52
CA MET A 458 -16.01 5.55 -21.53
C MET A 458 -15.08 6.66 -21.06
N GLU A 459 -14.69 7.59 -21.94
CA GLU A 459 -13.94 8.80 -21.56
C GLU A 459 -14.73 9.68 -20.60
N ILE A 460 -16.01 9.92 -20.86
CA ILE A 460 -16.89 10.68 -19.95
C ILE A 460 -16.95 10.01 -18.57
N ILE A 461 -17.07 8.69 -18.50
CA ILE A 461 -17.09 7.96 -17.23
C ILE A 461 -15.76 8.14 -16.50
N LYS A 462 -14.62 8.06 -17.20
CA LYS A 462 -13.29 8.29 -16.62
C LYS A 462 -13.15 9.70 -16.06
N ASP A 463 -13.58 10.71 -16.80
CA ASP A 463 -13.52 12.11 -16.38
C ASP A 463 -14.37 12.35 -15.13
N GLU A 464 -15.59 11.82 -15.10
CA GLU A 464 -16.45 11.89 -13.93
C GLU A 464 -15.84 11.20 -12.69
N LEU A 465 -15.19 10.05 -12.89
CA LEU A 465 -14.50 9.34 -11.81
C LEU A 465 -13.25 10.09 -11.34
N LEU A 466 -12.51 10.73 -12.22
CA LEU A 466 -11.37 11.57 -11.87
C LEU A 466 -11.80 12.79 -11.07
N GLU A 467 -12.92 13.42 -11.43
CA GLU A 467 -13.53 14.50 -10.64
C GLU A 467 -13.91 14.04 -9.23
N ILE A 468 -14.50 12.86 -9.09
CA ILE A 468 -14.82 12.24 -7.80
C ILE A 468 -13.55 11.96 -7.00
N LYS A 469 -12.51 11.45 -7.64
CA LYS A 469 -11.22 11.20 -7.00
C LYS A 469 -10.59 12.49 -6.49
N GLU A 470 -10.64 13.57 -7.25
CA GLU A 470 -10.09 14.87 -6.85
C GLU A 470 -10.86 15.48 -5.67
N LYS A 471 -12.19 15.37 -5.66
CA LYS A 471 -13.05 15.95 -4.62
C LYS A 471 -13.04 15.17 -3.30
N TYR A 472 -12.97 13.84 -3.35
CA TYR A 472 -13.22 12.97 -2.19
C TYR A 472 -12.12 11.96 -1.93
N GLY A 473 -11.09 11.89 -2.78
CA GLY A 473 -9.94 11.00 -2.61
C GLY A 473 -9.14 11.34 -1.35
N ASP A 474 -8.74 10.32 -0.63
CA ASP A 474 -7.91 10.42 0.57
C ASP A 474 -6.84 9.33 0.58
N GLU A 475 -5.94 9.41 1.55
CA GLU A 475 -4.90 8.41 1.75
C GLU A 475 -5.46 7.15 2.40
N ARG A 476 -4.78 6.03 2.17
CA ARG A 476 -5.05 4.75 2.81
C ARG A 476 -4.86 4.86 4.32
N ARG A 477 -5.81 4.34 5.08
CA ARG A 477 -5.76 4.28 6.55
C ARG A 477 -5.13 2.97 7.04
N THR A 478 -5.46 1.84 6.40
CA THR A 478 -5.02 0.52 6.82
C THR A 478 -3.64 0.21 6.25
N ALA A 479 -2.67 -0.05 7.11
CA ALA A 479 -1.34 -0.51 6.71
C ALA A 479 -1.37 -1.98 6.25
N ILE A 480 -0.39 -2.39 5.45
CA ILE A 480 -0.23 -3.77 5.00
C ILE A 480 1.12 -4.27 5.47
N GLU A 481 1.13 -5.34 6.26
CA GLU A 481 2.33 -6.02 6.72
C GLU A 481 2.36 -7.42 6.08
N PHE A 482 3.36 -7.65 5.25
CA PHE A 482 3.54 -8.89 4.53
C PHE A 482 4.29 -9.88 5.42
N ALA A 483 3.60 -10.55 6.31
CA ALA A 483 4.18 -11.61 7.13
C ALA A 483 4.22 -12.93 6.35
N GLY A 484 5.41 -13.35 6.01
CA GLY A 484 5.82 -14.71 5.66
C GLY A 484 4.97 -15.49 4.67
N GLY A 485 5.46 -15.65 3.45
CA GLY A 485 5.07 -16.70 2.53
C GLY A 485 4.21 -16.28 1.34
N ASP A 486 4.69 -16.66 0.20
CA ASP A 486 3.99 -16.89 -1.06
C ASP A 486 3.04 -15.81 -1.61
N VAL A 487 3.53 -14.61 -1.77
CA VAL A 487 3.02 -13.77 -2.86
C VAL A 487 4.16 -12.97 -3.40
N SER A 488 4.31 -12.96 -4.69
CA SER A 488 5.31 -12.20 -5.42
C SER A 488 5.12 -10.68 -5.27
N ILE A 489 5.23 -10.20 -4.04
CA ILE A 489 5.46 -8.78 -3.75
C ILE A 489 6.79 -8.39 -4.39
N GLU A 490 7.67 -9.39 -4.54
CA GLU A 490 8.89 -9.29 -5.32
C GLU A 490 8.62 -8.71 -6.71
N ASP A 491 7.51 -9.08 -7.37
CA ASP A 491 7.13 -8.55 -8.68
C ASP A 491 6.68 -7.07 -8.63
N MET A 492 6.35 -6.53 -7.46
CA MET A 492 5.93 -5.14 -7.27
C MET A 492 7.04 -4.23 -6.73
N ILE A 493 8.12 -4.82 -6.20
CA ILE A 493 9.29 -4.08 -5.70
C ILE A 493 10.42 -4.28 -6.70
N PRO A 494 10.99 -3.22 -7.27
CA PRO A 494 12.15 -3.36 -8.14
C PRO A 494 13.29 -4.02 -7.40
N ASP A 495 13.92 -5.04 -8.03
CA ASP A 495 15.09 -5.73 -7.47
C ASP A 495 16.35 -4.89 -7.65
N SER A 496 16.39 -3.75 -6.95
CA SER A 496 17.50 -2.82 -6.97
C SER A 496 18.56 -3.15 -5.91
N GLU A 497 19.80 -2.84 -6.21
CA GLU A 497 20.91 -2.97 -5.28
C GLU A 497 20.83 -1.94 -4.16
N VAL A 498 21.00 -2.40 -2.93
CA VAL A 498 20.99 -1.60 -1.71
C VAL A 498 22.21 -1.88 -0.85
N VAL A 499 22.64 -0.86 -0.12
CA VAL A 499 23.70 -0.97 0.90
C VAL A 499 23.03 -1.12 2.25
N ILE A 500 23.31 -2.23 2.92
CA ILE A 500 22.87 -2.49 4.29
C ILE A 500 24.01 -2.07 5.20
N THR A 501 23.73 -1.16 6.12
CA THR A 501 24.69 -0.70 7.13
C THR A 501 24.24 -1.10 8.51
N ILE A 502 25.18 -1.58 9.34
CA ILE A 502 24.94 -1.95 10.72
C ILE A 502 25.97 -1.26 11.59
N SER A 503 25.49 -0.61 12.65
CA SER A 503 26.36 0.01 13.63
C SER A 503 26.75 -0.95 14.75
N HIS A 504 27.81 -0.61 15.48
CA HIS A 504 28.26 -1.35 16.66
C HIS A 504 27.18 -1.51 17.75
N ALA A 505 26.33 -0.51 17.88
CA ALA A 505 25.16 -0.57 18.79
C ALA A 505 23.97 -1.38 18.24
N GLY A 506 24.10 -1.99 17.05
CA GLY A 506 23.08 -2.85 16.46
C GLY A 506 21.95 -2.11 15.74
N TYR A 507 22.17 -0.89 15.22
CA TYR A 507 21.23 -0.22 14.34
C TYR A 507 21.45 -0.65 12.89
N ILE A 508 20.38 -0.99 12.18
CA ILE A 508 20.40 -1.43 10.80
C ILE A 508 19.52 -0.54 9.93
N LYS A 509 19.97 -0.30 8.70
CA LYS A 509 19.18 0.32 7.63
C LYS A 509 19.63 -0.18 6.27
N ARG A 510 18.78 -0.03 5.27
CA ARG A 510 19.15 -0.15 3.86
C ARG A 510 19.09 1.23 3.19
N THR A 511 20.01 1.47 2.28
CA THR A 511 20.10 2.71 1.51
C THR A 511 20.34 2.33 0.04
N PRO A 512 19.66 2.92 -0.94
CA PRO A 512 19.95 2.66 -2.35
C PRO A 512 21.42 2.86 -2.67
N LEU A 513 22.03 1.97 -3.46
CA LEU A 513 23.45 2.04 -3.79
C LEU A 513 23.81 3.35 -4.52
N THR A 514 22.87 3.89 -5.28
CA THR A 514 22.99 5.16 -6.01
C THR A 514 23.27 6.38 -5.14
N GLU A 515 22.97 6.33 -3.84
CA GLU A 515 23.30 7.42 -2.91
C GLU A 515 24.81 7.52 -2.58
N TYR A 516 25.64 6.55 -2.99
CA TYR A 516 27.07 6.50 -2.70
C TYR A 516 27.91 6.83 -3.94
N LYS A 517 28.50 8.03 -3.97
CA LYS A 517 29.35 8.49 -5.08
C LYS A 517 30.75 7.89 -4.99
N LYS A 518 31.36 7.56 -6.14
CA LYS A 518 32.77 7.14 -6.25
C LYS A 518 33.73 8.29 -5.88
N GLN A 519 34.83 7.98 -5.19
CA GLN A 519 35.94 8.91 -4.91
C GLN A 519 37.28 8.23 -5.19
N ASN A 520 38.26 9.03 -5.64
CA ASN A 520 39.58 8.54 -5.87
C ASN A 520 40.33 8.25 -4.57
N ARG A 521 41.38 7.41 -4.62
CA ARG A 521 42.23 7.08 -3.47
C ARG A 521 42.82 8.37 -2.85
N GLY A 522 42.90 8.42 -1.51
CA GLY A 522 43.41 9.57 -0.77
C GLY A 522 42.38 10.65 -0.49
N GLY A 523 41.12 10.44 -0.90
CA GLY A 523 40.00 11.33 -0.55
C GLY A 523 39.70 11.33 0.96
N VAL A 524 39.02 12.38 1.42
CA VAL A 524 38.65 12.54 2.86
C VAL A 524 37.44 11.72 3.25
N GLY A 525 36.67 11.24 2.27
CA GLY A 525 35.42 10.50 2.47
C GLY A 525 34.22 11.36 2.92
N THR A 526 33.05 10.78 2.92
CA THR A 526 31.81 11.40 3.35
C THR A 526 31.21 10.65 4.52
N LYS A 527 30.42 11.33 5.34
CA LYS A 527 29.78 10.72 6.51
C LYS A 527 28.70 9.73 6.08
N ALA A 528 28.84 8.45 6.44
CA ALA A 528 27.95 7.38 6.03
C ALA A 528 26.69 7.25 6.89
N ALA A 529 26.76 7.69 8.15
CA ALA A 529 25.65 7.68 9.08
C ALA A 529 25.89 8.68 10.22
N SER A 530 24.80 9.16 10.80
CA SER A 530 24.81 9.90 12.06
C SER A 530 24.77 8.88 13.21
N THR A 531 25.85 8.74 13.96
CA THR A 531 25.94 7.83 15.11
C THR A 531 25.90 8.61 16.43
N ARG A 532 25.55 7.95 17.53
CA ARG A 532 25.68 8.52 18.88
C ARG A 532 27.17 8.60 19.28
N ASP A 533 27.53 9.40 20.28
CA ASP A 533 28.90 9.73 20.66
C ASP A 533 29.90 8.56 20.87
N LYS A 534 29.43 7.32 20.89
CA LYS A 534 30.27 6.10 21.04
C LYS A 534 29.91 4.98 20.06
N ASP A 535 29.03 5.23 19.08
CA ASP A 535 28.60 4.26 18.09
C ASP A 535 29.32 4.51 16.75
N PHE A 536 29.57 3.47 15.97
CA PHE A 536 30.21 3.52 14.66
C PHE A 536 29.66 2.44 13.73
N ILE A 537 29.77 2.60 12.43
CA ILE A 537 29.38 1.58 11.46
C ILE A 537 30.41 0.44 11.51
N GLU A 538 29.97 -0.74 11.89
CA GLU A 538 30.81 -1.94 11.99
C GLU A 538 30.77 -2.78 10.74
N HIS A 539 29.57 -2.90 10.10
CA HIS A 539 29.40 -3.73 8.92
C HIS A 539 28.66 -3.00 7.79
N VAL A 540 29.11 -3.27 6.56
CA VAL A 540 28.48 -2.82 5.33
C VAL A 540 28.35 -4.02 4.39
N TYR A 541 27.16 -4.22 3.85
CA TYR A 541 26.84 -5.29 2.92
C TYR A 541 26.05 -4.76 1.74
N VAL A 542 26.29 -5.32 0.56
CA VAL A 542 25.52 -5.04 -0.65
C VAL A 542 24.65 -6.23 -0.95
N ALA A 543 23.39 -5.99 -1.21
CA ALA A 543 22.37 -7.00 -1.49
C ALA A 543 21.33 -6.45 -2.45
N THR A 544 20.52 -7.30 -3.08
CA THR A 544 19.33 -6.87 -3.80
C THR A 544 18.07 -7.01 -2.95
N ASN A 545 17.03 -6.23 -3.26
CA ASN A 545 15.81 -6.17 -2.45
C ASN A 545 15.10 -7.52 -2.27
N HIS A 546 15.15 -8.40 -3.28
CA HIS A 546 14.40 -9.67 -3.27
C HIS A 546 15.13 -10.82 -2.57
N GLN A 547 16.39 -10.66 -2.23
CA GLN A 547 17.20 -11.69 -1.60
C GLN A 547 16.79 -11.95 -0.15
N TYR A 548 17.10 -13.14 0.34
CA TYR A 548 17.04 -13.46 1.76
C TYR A 548 18.33 -13.05 2.44
N MET A 549 18.21 -12.40 3.58
CA MET A 549 19.32 -12.19 4.49
C MET A 549 19.26 -13.16 5.64
N LEU A 550 20.33 -13.95 5.81
CA LEU A 550 20.56 -14.71 7.02
C LEU A 550 21.47 -13.90 7.95
N PHE A 551 21.02 -13.78 9.19
CA PHE A 551 21.71 -13.02 10.25
C PHE A 551 22.32 -14.03 11.22
N PHE A 552 23.66 -14.04 11.31
CA PHE A 552 24.37 -14.89 12.24
C PHE A 552 24.85 -14.08 13.43
N THR A 553 24.53 -14.56 14.64
CA THR A 553 24.84 -13.83 15.86
C THR A 553 26.16 -14.29 16.48
N GLU A 554 26.71 -13.45 17.37
CA GLU A 554 27.92 -13.71 18.14
C GLU A 554 27.85 -15.03 18.90
N GLN A 555 26.67 -15.36 19.45
CA GLN A 555 26.40 -16.60 20.17
C GLN A 555 26.10 -17.79 19.26
N GLY A 556 26.20 -17.63 17.93
CA GLY A 556 26.06 -18.72 16.97
C GLY A 556 24.62 -19.07 16.58
N ARG A 557 23.67 -18.15 16.68
CA ARG A 557 22.29 -18.29 16.18
C ARG A 557 22.14 -17.75 14.78
N CYS A 558 21.13 -18.23 14.04
CA CYS A 558 20.77 -17.75 12.71
C CYS A 558 19.31 -17.31 12.68
N PHE A 559 19.04 -16.11 12.13
CA PHE A 559 17.72 -15.54 11.85
C PHE A 559 17.60 -15.25 10.37
N TRP A 560 16.37 -15.04 9.88
CA TRP A 560 16.08 -14.75 8.47
C TRP A 560 15.25 -13.47 8.34
N MET A 561 15.49 -12.73 7.25
CA MET A 561 14.69 -11.58 6.84
C MET A 561 14.82 -11.37 5.34
N ARG A 562 13.81 -10.83 4.67
CA ARG A 562 13.94 -10.31 3.32
C ARG A 562 14.65 -8.96 3.36
N VAL A 563 15.44 -8.66 2.34
CA VAL A 563 16.17 -7.38 2.29
C VAL A 563 15.21 -6.19 2.25
N TYR A 564 14.09 -6.28 1.53
CA TYR A 564 13.10 -5.19 1.48
C TYR A 564 12.38 -4.94 2.82
N GLU A 565 12.39 -5.87 3.77
CA GLU A 565 11.84 -5.69 5.11
C GLU A 565 12.77 -4.85 6.01
N ILE A 566 14.04 -4.70 5.62
CA ILE A 566 14.98 -3.82 6.33
C ILE A 566 14.56 -2.37 6.09
N PRO A 567 14.41 -1.56 7.15
CA PRO A 567 13.97 -0.17 7.03
C PRO A 567 14.86 0.64 6.09
N GLU A 568 14.22 1.32 5.14
CA GLU A 568 14.91 2.26 4.27
C GLU A 568 15.26 3.55 5.02
N GLY A 569 16.43 4.09 4.74
CA GLY A 569 16.90 5.30 5.38
C GLY A 569 17.94 6.01 4.53
N SER A 570 17.92 7.34 4.54
CA SER A 570 18.97 8.15 3.91
C SER A 570 20.34 7.87 4.52
N ARG A 571 21.40 8.24 3.85
CA ARG A 571 22.78 8.07 4.35
C ARG A 571 22.98 8.61 5.77
N GLN A 572 22.33 9.71 6.12
CA GLN A 572 22.49 10.36 7.43
C GLN A 572 21.58 9.80 8.52
N SER A 573 20.59 8.98 8.20
CA SER A 573 19.69 8.41 9.18
C SER A 573 20.39 7.37 10.08
N LYS A 574 19.90 7.20 11.30
CA LYS A 574 20.46 6.23 12.27
C LYS A 574 20.02 4.79 12.00
N GLY A 575 18.96 4.57 11.22
CA GLY A 575 18.34 3.26 11.05
C GLY A 575 17.49 2.85 12.27
N ARG A 576 17.12 1.57 12.32
CA ARG A 576 16.37 0.96 13.43
C ARG A 576 17.20 -0.11 14.11
N ALA A 577 16.98 -0.30 15.42
CA ALA A 577 17.65 -1.35 16.16
C ALA A 577 17.25 -2.74 15.61
N ILE A 578 18.22 -3.61 15.38
CA ILE A 578 18.00 -4.99 14.88
C ILE A 578 17.07 -5.77 15.81
N GLN A 579 17.12 -5.52 17.11
CA GLN A 579 16.27 -6.14 18.13
C GLN A 579 14.77 -5.85 17.90
N ASN A 580 14.42 -4.78 17.19
CA ASN A 580 13.04 -4.45 16.81
C ASN A 580 12.60 -5.14 15.50
N LEU A 581 13.52 -5.74 14.76
CA LEU A 581 13.25 -6.39 13.50
C LEU A 581 13.29 -7.92 13.60
N ILE A 582 14.17 -8.46 14.44
CA ILE A 582 14.28 -9.89 14.73
C ILE A 582 14.24 -10.10 16.24
N ASN A 583 13.72 -11.25 16.69
CA ASN A 583 13.67 -11.61 18.12
C ASN A 583 15.07 -11.96 18.66
N LEU A 584 15.94 -10.96 18.72
CA LEU A 584 17.31 -11.10 19.19
C LEU A 584 17.34 -11.00 20.73
N PRO A 585 18.01 -11.92 21.46
CA PRO A 585 18.27 -11.76 22.87
C PRO A 585 19.05 -10.47 23.18
N GLN A 586 18.83 -9.85 24.34
CA GLN A 586 19.44 -8.55 24.71
C GLN A 586 20.98 -8.57 24.73
N ASP A 587 21.57 -9.73 24.99
CA ASP A 587 23.03 -9.94 25.14
C ASP A 587 23.68 -10.51 23.87
N ASP A 588 22.96 -10.62 22.76
CA ASP A 588 23.49 -11.15 21.51
C ASP A 588 23.60 -10.06 20.44
N LYS A 589 24.56 -10.20 19.54
CA LYS A 589 24.82 -9.27 18.43
C LYS A 589 24.90 -10.02 17.12
N VAL A 590 24.40 -9.41 16.05
CA VAL A 590 24.59 -9.93 14.71
C VAL A 590 25.98 -9.56 14.20
N LEU A 591 26.75 -10.56 13.78
CA LEU A 591 28.13 -10.38 13.29
C LEU A 591 28.32 -10.72 11.84
N ALA A 592 27.53 -11.60 11.26
CA ALA A 592 27.66 -12.00 9.88
C ALA A 592 26.31 -12.05 9.17
N PHE A 593 26.36 -11.76 7.87
CA PHE A 593 25.22 -11.72 6.99
C PHE A 593 25.52 -12.54 5.74
N ILE A 594 24.53 -13.29 5.29
CA ILE A 594 24.62 -14.05 4.04
C ILE A 594 23.42 -13.73 3.19
N ASN A 595 23.65 -13.25 1.98
CA ASN A 595 22.63 -13.15 0.96
C ASN A 595 22.37 -14.53 0.37
N VAL A 596 21.12 -14.93 0.32
CA VAL A 596 20.68 -16.19 -0.28
C VAL A 596 19.63 -15.87 -1.34
N LEU A 597 19.87 -16.37 -2.54
CA LEU A 597 19.01 -16.07 -3.70
C LEU A 597 17.62 -16.68 -3.53
N ASN A 598 17.54 -17.97 -3.24
CA ASN A 598 16.27 -18.66 -3.09
C ASN A 598 16.39 -19.86 -2.12
N LEU A 599 15.57 -19.86 -1.07
CA LEU A 599 15.51 -20.96 -0.09
C LEU A 599 14.56 -22.10 -0.48
N LYS A 600 13.81 -21.98 -1.60
CA LYS A 600 12.86 -22.99 -2.10
C LYS A 600 13.44 -23.83 -3.26
N ASP A 601 14.55 -23.43 -3.82
CA ASP A 601 15.23 -24.14 -4.89
C ASP A 601 16.05 -25.30 -4.31
N GLU A 602 15.57 -26.53 -4.49
CA GLU A 602 16.18 -27.73 -3.95
C GLU A 602 17.60 -27.97 -4.48
N ASP A 603 17.85 -27.68 -5.74
CA ASP A 603 19.19 -27.83 -6.34
C ASP A 603 20.15 -26.80 -5.73
N TYR A 604 19.69 -25.56 -5.57
CA TYR A 604 20.50 -24.50 -4.98
C TYR A 604 20.85 -24.80 -3.51
N ILE A 605 19.88 -25.17 -2.66
CA ILE A 605 20.12 -25.42 -1.23
C ILE A 605 20.94 -26.67 -0.96
N ASN A 606 20.87 -27.70 -1.82
CA ASN A 606 21.63 -28.93 -1.66
C ASN A 606 23.09 -28.82 -2.14
N ASN A 607 23.34 -27.96 -3.13
CA ASN A 607 24.68 -27.73 -3.68
C ASN A 607 25.49 -26.66 -2.96
N HIS A 608 24.86 -25.89 -2.05
CA HIS A 608 25.53 -24.84 -1.30
C HIS A 608 25.71 -25.19 0.18
N HIS A 609 26.75 -24.63 0.75
CA HIS A 609 27.09 -24.80 2.17
C HIS A 609 27.34 -23.45 2.83
N ILE A 610 27.09 -23.37 4.12
CA ILE A 610 27.49 -22.23 4.94
C ILE A 610 28.75 -22.61 5.73
N VAL A 611 29.81 -21.87 5.49
CA VAL A 611 31.07 -21.98 6.23
C VAL A 611 31.11 -20.85 7.25
N MET A 612 31.36 -21.20 8.50
CA MET A 612 31.42 -20.27 9.63
C MET A 612 32.79 -20.35 10.28
N CYS A 613 33.36 -19.18 10.64
CA CYS A 613 34.63 -19.10 11.33
C CYS A 613 34.49 -18.29 12.63
N THR A 614 35.14 -18.71 13.70
CA THR A 614 35.21 -18.00 14.99
C THR A 614 36.54 -17.22 15.12
N LYS A 615 36.56 -16.25 16.02
CA LYS A 615 37.75 -15.42 16.28
C LYS A 615 38.97 -16.23 16.73
N LYS A 616 38.78 -17.34 17.46
CA LYS A 616 39.85 -18.24 17.86
C LYS A 616 40.27 -19.26 16.79
N GLY A 617 39.83 -19.09 15.54
CA GLY A 617 40.26 -19.87 14.40
C GLY A 617 39.63 -21.26 14.31
N VAL A 618 38.41 -21.44 14.81
CA VAL A 618 37.59 -22.63 14.59
C VAL A 618 36.71 -22.43 13.36
N ILE A 619 36.60 -23.46 12.52
CA ILE A 619 35.80 -23.44 11.28
C ILE A 619 34.78 -24.56 11.27
N LYS A 620 33.62 -24.29 10.68
CA LYS A 620 32.54 -25.25 10.51
C LYS A 620 31.90 -25.10 9.14
N LYS A 621 31.50 -26.20 8.53
CA LYS A 621 30.77 -26.25 7.25
C LYS A 621 29.45 -26.97 7.47
N THR A 622 28.33 -26.40 7.02
CA THR A 622 26.98 -26.95 7.16
C THR A 622 26.25 -26.77 5.83
N SER A 623 25.45 -27.76 5.38
CA SER A 623 24.62 -27.64 4.18
C SER A 623 23.61 -26.48 4.31
N LEU A 624 23.36 -25.75 3.22
CA LEU A 624 22.37 -24.67 3.18
C LEU A 624 20.94 -25.20 3.41
N GLU A 625 20.66 -26.47 3.03
CA GLU A 625 19.40 -27.15 3.31
C GLU A 625 19.03 -27.08 4.81
N ALA A 626 20.02 -27.19 5.70
CA ALA A 626 19.80 -27.09 7.14
C ALA A 626 19.22 -25.72 7.59
N TYR A 627 19.26 -24.70 6.74
CA TYR A 627 18.76 -23.34 6.95
C TYR A 627 17.57 -22.99 6.04
N SER A 628 17.05 -23.92 5.25
CA SER A 628 15.96 -23.68 4.28
C SER A 628 14.59 -23.41 4.91
N ARG A 629 14.43 -23.66 6.21
CA ARG A 629 13.16 -23.48 6.94
C ARG A 629 13.25 -22.36 7.94
N PRO A 630 12.89 -21.11 7.55
CA PRO A 630 12.87 -19.95 8.43
C PRO A 630 12.03 -20.15 9.71
N ARG A 631 12.52 -19.66 10.84
CA ARG A 631 11.79 -19.63 12.11
C ARG A 631 11.94 -18.27 12.76
N VAL A 632 10.83 -17.69 13.22
CA VAL A 632 10.78 -16.36 13.85
C VAL A 632 11.74 -16.23 15.03
N ASN A 633 11.89 -17.29 15.84
CA ASN A 633 12.78 -17.30 16.99
C ASN A 633 14.24 -17.66 16.64
N GLY A 634 14.59 -17.75 15.36
CA GLY A 634 15.91 -18.19 14.91
C GLY A 634 16.23 -19.67 15.26
N ILE A 635 17.38 -20.14 14.80
CA ILE A 635 17.89 -21.49 15.08
C ILE A 635 19.34 -21.43 15.54
N ASN A 636 19.80 -22.48 16.21
CA ASN A 636 21.22 -22.65 16.51
C ASN A 636 21.98 -23.01 15.22
N ALA A 637 23.01 -22.24 14.87
CA ALA A 637 23.84 -22.41 13.69
C ALA A 637 25.17 -23.08 13.99
N ILE A 638 25.76 -22.75 15.12
CA ILE A 638 27.03 -23.32 15.61
C ILE A 638 27.04 -23.30 17.14
N THR A 639 27.61 -24.32 17.79
CA THR A 639 27.87 -24.26 19.22
C THR A 639 29.22 -23.60 19.47
N ILE A 640 29.20 -22.38 19.99
CA ILE A 640 30.40 -21.59 20.30
C ILE A 640 31.08 -22.17 21.55
N ARG A 641 32.40 -22.25 21.54
CA ARG A 641 33.21 -22.68 22.71
C ARG A 641 33.33 -21.53 23.68
N GLU A 642 33.52 -21.85 24.96
CA GLU A 642 33.71 -20.88 26.03
C GLU A 642 34.86 -19.90 25.68
N GLY A 643 34.54 -18.59 25.83
CA GLY A 643 35.51 -17.52 25.54
C GLY A 643 35.84 -17.30 24.08
N ASP A 644 35.05 -17.87 23.13
CA ASP A 644 35.16 -17.63 21.68
C ASP A 644 33.91 -16.93 21.18
N THR A 645 33.93 -16.37 19.97
CA THR A 645 32.78 -15.74 19.32
C THR A 645 32.80 -16.03 17.85
N LEU A 646 31.62 -16.04 17.20
CA LEU A 646 31.54 -16.11 15.76
C LEU A 646 32.17 -14.85 15.15
N LEU A 647 32.93 -15.01 14.08
CA LEU A 647 33.52 -13.88 13.34
C LEU A 647 32.77 -13.62 12.04
N GLU A 648 32.64 -14.64 11.23
CA GLU A 648 32.12 -14.51 9.85
C GLU A 648 31.46 -15.82 9.40
N ALA A 649 30.48 -15.67 8.50
CA ALA A 649 29.82 -16.75 7.80
C ALA A 649 29.80 -16.45 6.30
N LYS A 650 30.06 -17.46 5.46
CA LYS A 650 30.07 -17.35 4.00
C LYS A 650 29.34 -18.51 3.35
N LEU A 651 28.73 -18.22 2.22
CA LEU A 651 28.11 -19.22 1.35
C LEU A 651 29.17 -19.80 0.42
N THR A 652 29.18 -21.13 0.25
CA THR A 652 30.11 -21.86 -0.63
C THR A 652 29.36 -22.90 -1.45
N ASN A 653 29.97 -23.33 -2.56
CA ASN A 653 29.43 -24.36 -3.45
C ASN A 653 30.09 -25.74 -3.32
N GLY A 654 30.98 -25.97 -2.34
CA GLY A 654 31.66 -27.23 -2.08
C GLY A 654 33.03 -27.41 -2.72
N GLU A 655 33.41 -26.57 -3.68
CA GLU A 655 34.63 -26.69 -4.49
C GLU A 655 35.63 -25.55 -4.33
N GLN A 656 35.45 -24.72 -3.31
CA GLN A 656 36.20 -23.46 -3.15
C GLN A 656 37.36 -23.63 -2.16
N ASP A 657 38.29 -22.68 -2.20
CA ASP A 657 39.34 -22.53 -1.20
C ASP A 657 38.91 -21.52 -0.14
N ILE A 658 39.22 -21.83 1.09
CA ILE A 658 39.02 -20.96 2.23
C ILE A 658 40.36 -20.32 2.60
N MET A 659 40.34 -19.02 2.73
CA MET A 659 41.48 -18.26 3.23
C MET A 659 41.10 -17.46 4.47
N LEU A 660 41.91 -17.55 5.50
CA LEU A 660 41.76 -16.84 6.78
C LEU A 660 42.98 -15.97 7.03
N ALA A 661 42.80 -14.80 7.59
CA ALA A 661 43.89 -13.95 8.06
C ALA A 661 43.74 -13.62 9.52
N VAL A 662 44.86 -13.49 10.22
CA VAL A 662 44.95 -13.13 11.63
C VAL A 662 45.50 -11.72 11.80
N ARG A 663 45.20 -11.10 12.92
CA ARG A 663 45.53 -9.73 13.27
C ARG A 663 47.05 -9.46 13.19
N SER A 664 47.86 -10.45 13.53
CA SER A 664 49.33 -10.41 13.41
C SER A 664 49.89 -10.36 11.98
N GLY A 665 48.99 -10.31 10.94
CA GLY A 665 49.39 -10.18 9.55
C GLY A 665 49.79 -11.48 8.83
N LYS A 666 49.33 -12.64 9.32
CA LYS A 666 49.48 -13.95 8.65
C LYS A 666 48.17 -14.40 8.04
N ALA A 667 48.25 -15.22 6.98
CA ALA A 667 47.08 -15.83 6.34
C ALA A 667 47.33 -17.29 5.98
N ILE A 668 46.27 -18.10 5.99
CA ILE A 668 46.30 -19.52 5.59
C ILE A 668 45.25 -19.75 4.49
N ARG A 669 45.62 -20.54 3.46
CA ARG A 669 44.73 -20.99 2.38
C ARG A 669 44.64 -22.50 2.36
N PHE A 670 43.45 -23.07 2.29
CA PHE A 670 43.17 -24.50 2.18
C PHE A 670 41.86 -24.77 1.48
N PRO A 671 41.68 -25.93 0.79
CA PRO A 671 40.43 -26.30 0.13
C PRO A 671 39.32 -26.56 1.16
N GLU A 672 38.11 -26.11 0.89
CA GLU A 672 36.94 -26.35 1.77
C GLU A 672 36.61 -27.83 1.96
N THR A 673 37.05 -28.69 1.03
CA THR A 673 36.95 -30.19 1.15
C THR A 673 37.68 -30.71 2.37
N LYS A 674 38.69 -30.00 2.92
CA LYS A 674 39.36 -30.35 4.19
C LYS A 674 38.47 -30.08 5.41
N VAL A 675 37.32 -29.42 5.25
CA VAL A 675 36.31 -29.24 6.28
C VAL A 675 35.10 -30.09 5.94
N ARG A 676 34.88 -31.15 6.72
CA ARG A 676 33.70 -32.01 6.54
C ARG A 676 32.40 -31.25 6.84
N SER A 677 31.33 -31.57 6.12
CA SER A 677 30.00 -31.06 6.47
C SER A 677 29.56 -31.60 7.83
N MET A 678 28.99 -30.74 8.67
CA MET A 678 28.57 -31.01 10.05
C MET A 678 27.18 -30.46 10.30
N GLY A 679 26.43 -31.08 11.20
CA GLY A 679 25.11 -30.60 11.62
C GLY A 679 25.20 -29.29 12.40
N ARG A 680 24.09 -28.55 12.49
CA ARG A 680 24.01 -27.20 13.12
C ARG A 680 24.53 -27.13 14.56
N SER A 681 24.38 -28.17 15.36
CA SER A 681 24.81 -28.22 16.77
C SER A 681 26.31 -28.51 16.97
N ALA A 682 27.10 -28.75 15.91
CA ALA A 682 28.54 -29.01 16.03
C ALA A 682 29.31 -27.70 16.34
N SER A 683 30.43 -27.80 17.04
CA SER A 683 31.30 -26.66 17.37
C SER A 683 32.41 -26.40 16.35
N GLY A 684 32.60 -27.28 15.35
CA GLY A 684 33.62 -27.12 14.31
C GLY A 684 35.01 -27.72 14.61
N VAL A 685 35.95 -27.42 13.72
CA VAL A 685 37.34 -27.92 13.77
C VAL A 685 38.32 -26.77 13.63
N ARG A 686 39.57 -26.94 14.03
CA ARG A 686 40.62 -25.91 13.95
C ARG A 686 40.93 -25.60 12.48
N ALA A 687 40.89 -24.32 12.09
CA ALA A 687 41.21 -23.82 10.75
C ALA A 687 42.64 -23.23 10.68
N ILE A 688 43.00 -22.40 11.65
CA ILE A 688 44.32 -21.75 11.77
C ILE A 688 44.79 -21.80 13.22
N THR A 689 46.08 -21.85 13.44
CA THR A 689 46.69 -21.71 14.78
C THR A 689 47.00 -20.23 15.02
N VAL A 690 46.47 -19.67 16.09
CA VAL A 690 46.69 -18.29 16.57
C VAL A 690 47.92 -18.32 17.49
N ASP A 691 48.87 -17.43 17.27
CA ASP A 691 50.21 -17.52 17.91
C ASP A 691 50.23 -16.97 19.35
N HIS A 692 49.31 -16.02 19.74
CA HIS A 692 49.24 -15.36 21.05
C HIS A 692 47.78 -15.28 21.53
N GLU A 693 47.59 -15.14 22.84
CA GLU A 693 46.23 -15.02 23.45
C GLU A 693 45.43 -13.86 22.91
N ASN A 694 46.08 -12.76 22.47
CA ASN A 694 45.42 -11.56 21.91
C ASN A 694 45.36 -11.54 20.37
N ASP A 695 45.93 -12.54 19.67
CA ASP A 695 45.78 -12.64 18.23
C ASP A 695 44.46 -13.33 17.87
N GLU A 696 43.79 -12.81 16.89
CA GLU A 696 42.46 -13.30 16.45
C GLU A 696 42.33 -13.29 14.93
N VAL A 697 41.43 -14.10 14.41
CA VAL A 697 41.08 -14.07 13.00
C VAL A 697 40.32 -12.78 12.71
N VAL A 698 40.73 -12.05 11.66
CA VAL A 698 40.14 -10.75 11.26
C VAL A 698 39.32 -10.80 9.99
N GLY A 699 39.35 -11.92 9.26
CA GLY A 699 38.56 -12.10 8.06
C GLY A 699 38.69 -13.48 7.47
N MET A 700 37.64 -13.89 6.75
CA MET A 700 37.53 -15.11 6.01
C MET A 700 37.07 -14.81 4.58
N ILE A 701 37.81 -15.25 3.57
CA ILE A 701 37.35 -15.22 2.18
C ILE A 701 37.23 -16.63 1.63
N VAL A 702 36.36 -16.77 0.65
CA VAL A 702 36.15 -17.99 -0.10
C VAL A 702 36.45 -17.66 -1.57
N VAL A 703 37.35 -18.40 -2.17
CA VAL A 703 37.88 -18.14 -3.52
C VAL A 703 38.04 -19.44 -4.28
N LYS A 704 38.04 -19.38 -5.61
CA LYS A 704 38.36 -20.50 -6.50
C LYS A 704 39.56 -20.09 -7.39
N GLU A 705 40.45 -20.99 -7.62
CA GLU A 705 41.60 -20.78 -8.53
C GLU A 705 41.07 -20.58 -9.96
N GLY A 706 41.51 -19.54 -10.65
CA GLY A 706 41.02 -19.17 -11.99
C GLY A 706 39.89 -18.17 -12.04
N ASP A 707 39.26 -17.80 -10.91
CA ASP A 707 38.18 -16.78 -10.86
C ASP A 707 38.72 -15.32 -10.98
N GLY A 708 40.02 -15.12 -11.14
CA GLY A 708 40.65 -13.79 -11.33
C GLY A 708 40.61 -12.90 -10.07
N PHE A 709 40.41 -13.47 -8.89
CA PHE A 709 40.40 -12.71 -7.63
C PHE A 709 41.80 -12.44 -7.12
N ASP A 710 42.01 -11.19 -6.64
CA ASP A 710 43.15 -10.81 -5.83
C ASP A 710 42.78 -10.70 -4.36
N VAL A 711 43.77 -10.83 -3.51
CA VAL A 711 43.63 -10.73 -2.05
C VAL A 711 43.90 -9.28 -1.61
N MET A 712 42.84 -8.64 -1.13
CA MET A 712 42.94 -7.29 -0.55
C MET A 712 43.03 -7.40 0.96
N VAL A 713 44.07 -6.75 1.53
CA VAL A 713 44.29 -6.64 2.98
C VAL A 713 44.38 -5.17 3.37
N VAL A 714 43.81 -4.84 4.52
CA VAL A 714 43.80 -3.46 5.02
C VAL A 714 44.05 -3.46 6.53
N SER A 715 44.87 -2.51 6.96
CA SER A 715 45.24 -2.31 8.35
C SER A 715 44.56 -1.12 8.99
N GLU A 716 44.51 -1.05 10.32
CA GLU A 716 43.83 -0.05 11.13
C GLU A 716 44.23 1.40 10.83
N ALA A 717 45.49 1.64 10.47
CA ALA A 717 46.01 2.97 10.17
C ALA A 717 45.78 3.43 8.70
N GLY A 718 44.88 2.73 7.95
CA GLY A 718 44.49 3.12 6.58
C GLY A 718 45.47 2.72 5.50
N TYR A 719 46.34 1.78 5.75
CA TYR A 719 47.22 1.17 4.75
C TYR A 719 46.59 -0.12 4.24
N GLY A 720 46.76 -0.38 2.96
CA GLY A 720 46.26 -1.61 2.37
C GLY A 720 46.99 -1.94 1.08
N LYS A 721 46.75 -3.14 0.62
CA LYS A 721 47.33 -3.63 -0.63
C LYS A 721 46.53 -4.76 -1.24
N ARG A 722 46.71 -4.91 -2.51
CA ARG A 722 46.20 -5.97 -3.35
C ARG A 722 47.35 -6.91 -3.73
N SER A 723 47.17 -8.22 -3.53
CA SER A 723 48.17 -9.25 -3.86
C SER A 723 47.52 -10.37 -4.65
N SER A 724 48.28 -10.99 -5.58
CA SER A 724 47.73 -12.16 -6.33
C SER A 724 47.41 -13.31 -5.38
N LEU A 725 46.31 -14.00 -5.67
CA LEU A 725 45.91 -15.24 -4.96
C LEU A 725 46.97 -16.32 -5.08
N GLU A 726 47.72 -16.35 -6.17
CA GLU A 726 48.80 -17.35 -6.45
C GLU A 726 49.99 -17.18 -5.47
N ASP A 727 50.22 -16.04 -4.90
CA ASP A 727 51.23 -15.81 -3.86
C ASP A 727 50.95 -16.61 -2.57
N TYR A 728 49.72 -17.15 -2.42
CA TYR A 728 49.34 -17.89 -1.23
C TYR A 728 49.20 -19.37 -1.53
N ARG A 729 50.20 -20.16 -1.13
CA ARG A 729 50.24 -21.58 -1.31
C ARG A 729 49.07 -22.29 -0.62
N ILE A 730 48.49 -23.30 -1.27
CA ILE A 730 47.47 -24.16 -0.68
C ILE A 730 48.15 -25.07 0.37
N THR A 731 47.54 -25.12 1.56
CA THR A 731 48.05 -25.92 2.70
C THR A 731 46.95 -26.79 3.32
N ASN A 732 47.28 -27.57 4.33
CA ASN A 732 46.26 -28.19 5.18
C ASN A 732 45.79 -27.18 6.24
N ARG A 733 44.49 -27.29 6.65
CA ARG A 733 43.95 -26.50 7.74
C ARG A 733 44.69 -26.70 9.07
N GLY A 734 44.66 -25.74 10.00
CA GLY A 734 45.23 -25.83 11.33
C GLY A 734 46.71 -25.41 11.41
N GLY A 735 47.33 -24.97 10.30
CA GLY A 735 48.71 -24.43 10.26
C GLY A 735 48.81 -23.01 10.80
N LYS A 736 50.04 -22.45 10.87
CA LYS A 736 50.31 -21.06 11.30
C LYS A 736 50.14 -20.01 10.20
N GLY A 737 49.95 -20.44 8.95
CA GLY A 737 49.82 -19.54 7.79
C GLY A 737 51.14 -18.94 7.31
N VAL A 738 51.04 -18.04 6.31
CA VAL A 738 52.13 -17.27 5.71
C VAL A 738 51.90 -15.77 5.91
N LYS A 739 52.97 -14.97 5.90
CA LYS A 739 52.88 -13.52 6.03
C LYS A 739 52.05 -12.93 4.88
N THR A 740 51.04 -12.13 5.16
CA THR A 740 50.20 -11.45 4.20
C THR A 740 50.44 -9.94 4.16
N ILE A 741 50.84 -9.33 5.26
CA ILE A 741 51.24 -7.92 5.35
C ILE A 741 52.34 -7.78 6.39
N THR A 742 53.23 -6.79 6.22
CA THR A 742 54.19 -6.47 7.26
C THR A 742 53.56 -5.43 8.22
N VAL A 743 53.23 -5.92 9.41
CA VAL A 743 52.71 -5.09 10.52
C VAL A 743 53.85 -4.29 11.15
N THR A 744 53.68 -2.97 11.27
CA THR A 744 54.60 -2.00 11.87
C THR A 744 53.81 -0.96 12.64
N GLU A 745 54.46 -0.13 13.46
CA GLU A 745 53.79 1.00 14.14
C GLU A 745 53.13 1.97 13.16
N LYS A 746 53.59 2.07 11.92
CA LYS A 746 53.07 2.92 10.86
C LYS A 746 51.79 2.36 10.23
N THR A 747 51.74 1.05 10.02
CA THR A 747 50.61 0.37 9.36
C THR A 747 49.53 -0.02 10.36
N GLY A 748 49.87 -0.25 11.62
CA GLY A 748 49.00 -0.86 12.59
C GLY A 748 48.71 -2.33 12.26
N GLU A 749 47.84 -2.96 13.05
CA GLU A 749 47.46 -4.35 12.91
C GLU A 749 46.48 -4.57 11.74
N LEU A 750 46.37 -5.80 11.28
CA LEU A 750 45.43 -6.16 10.20
C LEU A 750 43.99 -6.11 10.71
N VAL A 751 43.10 -5.47 9.92
CA VAL A 751 41.68 -5.32 10.27
C VAL A 751 40.78 -6.11 9.31
N SER A 752 41.16 -6.26 8.04
CA SER A 752 40.27 -6.89 7.05
C SER A 752 41.02 -7.64 5.97
N LEU A 753 40.39 -8.72 5.48
CA LEU A 753 40.76 -9.53 4.35
C LEU A 753 39.56 -9.65 3.39
N LYS A 754 39.72 -9.30 2.09
CA LYS A 754 38.67 -9.39 1.06
C LYS A 754 39.22 -9.97 -0.25
N ALA A 755 38.38 -10.67 -1.00
CA ALA A 755 38.66 -11.08 -2.37
C ALA A 755 38.08 -10.02 -3.32
N VAL A 756 38.90 -9.50 -4.24
CA VAL A 756 38.55 -8.38 -5.13
C VAL A 756 38.99 -8.64 -6.57
N THR A 757 38.32 -7.99 -7.52
CA THR A 757 38.66 -7.96 -8.94
C THR A 757 38.87 -6.50 -9.39
N ASP A 758 39.33 -6.29 -10.63
CA ASP A 758 39.43 -4.95 -11.21
C ASP A 758 38.11 -4.23 -11.38
N GLU A 759 36.99 -4.99 -11.47
CA GLU A 759 35.63 -4.47 -11.62
C GLU A 759 34.96 -4.14 -10.30
N ASP A 760 35.65 -4.28 -9.17
CA ASP A 760 35.11 -4.00 -7.85
C ASP A 760 35.48 -2.62 -7.35
N ASP A 761 34.61 -2.06 -6.54
CA ASP A 761 34.89 -0.88 -5.71
C ASP A 761 35.01 -1.29 -4.24
N LEU A 762 35.83 -0.57 -3.49
CA LEU A 762 35.97 -0.71 -2.05
C LEU A 762 35.22 0.42 -1.33
N MET A 763 34.38 0.05 -0.40
CA MET A 763 33.80 0.98 0.59
C MET A 763 34.56 0.82 1.91
N ILE A 764 35.30 1.83 2.30
CA ILE A 764 36.11 1.86 3.53
C ILE A 764 35.38 2.75 4.54
N ILE A 765 35.19 2.25 5.75
CA ILE A 765 34.47 2.93 6.82
C ILE A 765 35.36 3.05 8.05
N THR A 766 35.40 4.25 8.63
CA THR A 766 36.16 4.53 9.85
C THR A 766 35.25 4.42 11.09
N LYS A 767 35.85 4.23 12.26
CA LYS A 767 35.13 4.20 13.57
C LYS A 767 34.32 5.47 13.85
N LYS A 768 34.75 6.62 13.32
CA LYS A 768 33.98 7.89 13.44
C LYS A 768 32.93 8.08 12.34
N GLY A 769 32.65 7.05 11.54
CA GLY A 769 31.58 7.03 10.52
C GLY A 769 31.92 7.76 9.22
N THR A 770 33.17 8.06 8.94
CA THR A 770 33.62 8.57 7.63
C THR A 770 33.69 7.42 6.64
N MET A 771 33.13 7.59 5.43
CA MET A 771 33.14 6.58 4.37
C MET A 771 33.78 7.14 3.10
N ILE A 772 34.55 6.28 2.41
CA ILE A 772 35.07 6.54 1.06
C ILE A 772 34.78 5.34 0.16
N ARG A 773 34.42 5.60 -1.09
CA ARG A 773 34.31 4.59 -2.16
C ARG A 773 35.43 4.81 -3.15
N MET A 774 36.17 3.76 -3.50
CA MET A 774 37.31 3.82 -4.45
C MET A 774 37.34 2.56 -5.32
N GLY A 775 37.73 2.69 -6.58
CA GLY A 775 37.94 1.58 -7.51
C GLY A 775 39.15 0.74 -7.13
N VAL A 776 39.01 -0.59 -7.17
CA VAL A 776 40.13 -1.53 -6.96
C VAL A 776 41.16 -1.43 -8.07
N ASN A 777 40.74 -1.11 -9.30
CA ASN A 777 41.61 -0.90 -10.47
C ASN A 777 42.67 0.21 -10.25
N THR A 778 42.44 1.12 -9.31
CA THR A 778 43.42 2.15 -8.94
C THR A 778 44.59 1.63 -8.10
N LEU A 779 44.55 0.39 -7.64
CA LEU A 779 45.55 -0.25 -6.81
C LEU A 779 46.34 -1.26 -7.63
N ARG A 780 47.66 -1.07 -7.67
CA ARG A 780 48.53 -2.06 -8.29
C ARG A 780 48.65 -3.32 -7.45
N VAL A 781 48.79 -4.49 -8.11
CA VAL A 781 49.09 -5.74 -7.44
C VAL A 781 50.54 -5.71 -6.86
N MET A 782 50.68 -6.11 -5.62
CA MET A 782 51.95 -6.08 -4.86
C MET A 782 52.19 -7.41 -4.15
N GLY A 783 53.44 -7.78 -4.00
CA GLY A 783 53.82 -9.02 -3.29
C GLY A 783 53.25 -9.09 -1.86
N ARG A 784 52.88 -10.29 -1.41
CA ARG A 784 52.19 -10.54 -0.14
C ARG A 784 52.88 -10.05 1.14
N ALA A 785 54.22 -9.87 1.14
CA ALA A 785 54.99 -9.47 2.33
C ALA A 785 55.26 -7.96 2.45
N THR A 786 54.70 -7.11 1.55
CA THR A 786 54.94 -5.65 1.56
C THR A 786 54.04 -4.95 2.61
N GLN A 787 54.35 -3.68 2.90
CA GLN A 787 53.53 -2.83 3.85
C GLN A 787 52.26 -2.24 3.23
N GLY A 788 52.15 -2.29 1.88
CA GLY A 788 51.03 -1.67 1.17
C GLY A 788 51.12 -0.17 0.96
N VAL A 789 50.06 0.44 0.48
CA VAL A 789 49.92 1.87 0.20
C VAL A 789 48.82 2.48 1.06
N ARG A 790 48.84 3.80 1.24
CA ARG A 790 47.79 4.49 1.96
C ARG A 790 46.51 4.57 1.11
N LEU A 791 45.40 4.07 1.62
CA LEU A 791 44.09 4.04 0.95
C LEU A 791 43.25 5.26 1.30
N ILE A 792 43.33 5.73 2.56
CA ILE A 792 42.54 6.85 3.07
C ILE A 792 43.42 7.70 3.99
N ASN A 793 43.19 9.01 3.97
CA ASN A 793 43.77 9.93 4.94
C ASN A 793 42.86 10.00 6.18
N LEU A 794 43.28 9.31 7.25
CA LEU A 794 42.52 9.30 8.49
C LEU A 794 42.68 10.62 9.26
N ARG A 795 41.61 11.08 9.87
CA ARG A 795 41.66 12.21 10.82
C ARG A 795 42.37 11.75 12.12
N LYS A 796 42.96 12.70 12.83
CA LYS A 796 43.68 12.38 14.08
C LYS A 796 42.81 11.59 15.06
N GLY A 797 43.34 10.42 15.46
CA GLY A 797 42.63 9.52 16.36
C GLY A 797 41.41 8.80 15.75
N ASP A 798 41.37 8.61 14.42
CA ASP A 798 40.41 7.75 13.74
C ASP A 798 41.10 6.48 13.23
N GLU A 799 40.38 5.40 13.12
CA GLU A 799 40.88 4.10 12.66
C GLU A 799 39.86 3.47 11.71
N ILE A 800 40.26 2.54 10.86
CA ILE A 800 39.34 1.78 10.01
C ILE A 800 38.51 0.83 10.87
N ALA A 801 37.19 0.90 10.70
CA ALA A 801 36.24 0.00 11.38
C ALA A 801 35.92 -1.22 10.52
N SER A 802 35.58 -1.02 9.22
CA SER A 802 35.14 -2.09 8.33
C SER A 802 35.39 -1.74 6.86
N ILE A 803 35.40 -2.77 6.00
CA ILE A 803 35.56 -2.65 4.55
C ILE A 803 34.55 -3.56 3.88
N ALA A 804 33.82 -3.01 2.92
CA ALA A 804 32.93 -3.77 2.05
C ALA A 804 33.39 -3.69 0.59
N LYS A 805 33.17 -4.76 -0.13
CA LYS A 805 33.30 -4.85 -1.58
C LYS A 805 31.94 -4.50 -2.21
N VAL A 806 31.93 -3.67 -3.23
CA VAL A 806 30.75 -3.33 -4.02
C VAL A 806 31.10 -3.51 -5.50
N PRO A 807 30.15 -3.96 -6.35
CA PRO A 807 30.34 -3.97 -7.79
C PRO A 807 30.56 -2.55 -8.31
N ALA A 808 31.40 -2.41 -9.35
CA ALA A 808 31.52 -1.14 -10.05
C ALA A 808 30.18 -0.83 -10.75
N SER A 809 29.56 0.32 -10.49
CA SER A 809 28.38 0.74 -11.25
C SER A 809 28.83 1.29 -12.60
N GLU A 810 28.20 0.86 -13.69
CA GLU A 810 28.30 1.48 -15.01
C GLU A 810 27.48 2.80 -15.02
N GLU A 811 27.80 3.74 -14.15
CA GLU A 811 27.23 5.09 -14.26
C GLU A 811 28.18 5.93 -15.12
N GLU A 812 27.62 6.47 -16.18
CA GLU A 812 28.22 7.46 -17.07
C GLU A 812 28.98 8.53 -16.29
N GLU A 813 30.20 8.86 -16.73
CA GLU A 813 30.94 10.02 -16.28
C GLU A 813 30.13 11.28 -16.58
N GLU A 814 29.34 11.76 -15.60
CA GLU A 814 28.83 13.14 -15.68
C GLU A 814 30.03 14.09 -15.72
N LEU A 815 30.34 14.57 -16.91
CA LEU A 815 31.33 15.64 -17.10
C LEU A 815 30.83 16.91 -16.39
N LEU A 816 31.50 17.28 -15.33
CA LEU A 816 31.27 18.56 -14.66
C LEU A 816 32.12 19.66 -15.33
N ASP A 817 31.53 20.84 -15.53
CA ASP A 817 32.27 22.05 -15.96
C ASP A 817 33.23 22.51 -14.85
N ALA A 818 34.06 23.49 -15.15
CA ALA A 818 35.05 24.03 -14.22
C ALA A 818 34.42 24.67 -12.95
N GLU A 819 33.12 24.83 -12.91
CA GLU A 819 32.32 25.40 -11.79
C GLU A 819 31.52 24.36 -11.02
N GLY A 820 31.55 23.05 -11.42
CA GLY A 820 30.92 21.95 -10.69
C GLY A 820 29.46 21.65 -11.06
N ASN A 821 28.97 22.11 -12.23
CA ASN A 821 27.66 21.82 -12.75
C ASN A 821 27.67 20.63 -13.73
N VAL A 822 26.65 19.81 -13.73
CA VAL A 822 26.50 18.63 -14.61
C VAL A 822 26.24 19.08 -16.06
N ILE A 823 27.09 18.67 -16.99
CA ILE A 823 26.87 18.88 -18.43
C ILE A 823 25.96 17.74 -18.92
N VAL A 824 24.71 18.03 -19.17
CA VAL A 824 23.77 17.10 -19.84
C VAL A 824 24.08 17.15 -21.34
N ALA A 825 24.68 16.10 -21.88
CA ALA A 825 24.83 15.93 -23.34
C ALA A 825 23.45 15.60 -23.93
N THR A 826 22.79 16.59 -24.56
CA THR A 826 21.69 16.38 -25.48
C THR A 826 22.23 15.90 -26.82
N GLU A 827 21.86 14.69 -27.26
CA GLU A 827 22.08 14.24 -28.64
C GLU A 827 21.36 15.14 -29.63
N GLY A 828 22.11 15.60 -30.58
CA GLY A 828 21.88 15.97 -31.94
C GLY A 828 20.62 16.68 -32.40
N GLU A 829 20.74 17.96 -32.71
CA GLU A 829 20.24 18.55 -33.96
C GLU A 829 21.28 19.52 -34.54
N GLU A 830 21.69 19.23 -35.76
CA GLU A 830 22.54 20.11 -36.58
C GLU A 830 21.82 21.38 -36.97
N GLY A 831 22.44 22.51 -36.78
CA GLY A 831 22.22 23.69 -37.58
C GLY A 831 21.35 24.80 -37.00
N ALA A 832 21.99 25.81 -36.40
CA ALA A 832 21.73 27.23 -36.76
C ALA A 832 22.63 28.20 -35.95
N THR A 833 23.38 28.96 -36.67
CA THR A 833 23.96 30.31 -36.46
C THR A 833 23.80 31.02 -35.10
N ALA A 834 24.94 31.51 -34.60
CA ALA A 834 25.06 32.37 -33.42
C ALA A 834 24.22 33.66 -33.53
N PRO A 835 23.70 34.20 -32.45
CA PRO A 835 23.36 35.60 -32.32
C PRO A 835 24.38 36.36 -31.42
N GLU A 836 24.66 37.56 -31.88
CA GLU A 836 25.48 38.60 -31.28
C GLU A 836 25.03 38.99 -29.87
N ALA A 837 26.00 39.45 -29.08
CA ALA A 837 25.83 40.03 -27.76
C ALA A 837 25.03 41.35 -27.79
N PRO A 838 24.20 41.67 -26.82
CA PRO A 838 23.71 43.01 -26.59
C PRO A 838 24.60 43.76 -25.58
N THR A 839 24.97 44.96 -26.03
CA THR A 839 25.61 46.02 -25.29
C THR A 839 24.80 46.51 -24.09
N GLU A 840 25.50 46.85 -23.01
CA GLU A 840 25.00 47.60 -21.87
C GLU A 840 24.37 48.94 -22.27
N SER A 841 23.32 49.34 -21.62
CA SER A 841 22.98 50.74 -21.36
C SER A 841 22.28 50.87 -19.98
N GLU A 842 22.96 51.70 -19.19
CA GLU A 842 22.48 52.34 -17.95
C GLU A 842 21.05 52.94 -18.10
N ASP A 843 20.18 52.71 -17.13
CA ASP A 843 19.59 53.71 -16.21
C ASP A 843 18.79 52.97 -15.11
#